data_a33863b4050285066223ee821e9f9104
#
_entry.id   a33863b4050285066223ee821e9f9104
#
_cell.length_a   1.000
_cell.length_b   1.000
_cell.length_c   1.000
_cell.angle_alpha   90.00
_cell.angle_beta   90.00
_cell.angle_gamma   90.00
#
_symmetry.space_group_name_H-M   'P 1'
#
loop_
_entity.id
_entity.type
_entity.pdbx_description
1 polymer ?
#
loop_
_entity_poly.entity_id
_entity_poly.type
_entity_poly.pdbx_seq_one_letter_code
_entity_poly.pdbx_strand_id
1 'polypeptide(L)'
;MFVFALMVVFKLTKIQFVEGESYRALAEKRTLKDVIIPANRGNVYSLHGNLLATSVPKYDIRIDLLASSSRDFESYIGGLCDSISNFYNNSSQDLQQRIRKARANKNRYFLLARNLGYSDYLNFRSFPLLNLGAYKGGLIVDQKTKRDYPLGAIAQRSIGYERTDDDGFITRVGIDGAFGKDYLRGVDGKRLKQSIGKGQWKPIDDFNQIEPQDGYDVYTTLDVNIQDIAHHALLEQLEIYKADHGTVVVMETETGEIRAISNLGKNANGKYYERLNYAIGESHEPGSTFKLMALAVALEDRKIDTTNLVDTKNGILSFYGKKVRDSKKGGYGEISVGEAFEVSSNTGIVSAIHEAYKKDPSSFVDGLYRMNLHDSLGLTLVGEGKSIIPDPRIKNNRWSGIALQWMAYGYGVSLTPLQTLTFYNAIANGGTMVKPRFIKEVRAIDQTVKVFGTEVINPQICKPETIKKLQALLKNVVEKPHGTGHRLYSENFSMAGKTGTCQKNYTNKEQLNYISTFSGYFPADSPKYSCIVVIHEPDKSVGYYGADVSGPVFKKIAQKIYTDAPTVASIEKLNLKSKSVERAHQDYYEIAQNHKSIMPNLKGMPAMDAIVILENMGLNVTIIGRGIVRKQSVKRGQKVTPQT
;
A
#
# COMPACT_ATOMS: atom_id res chain seq x y z
N MET A 1 4.68 -83.32 -20.83
CA MET A 1 4.25 -82.79 -19.51
C MET A 1 5.46 -82.43 -18.63
N PHE A 2 6.47 -83.27 -18.41
CA PHE A 2 7.63 -82.99 -17.53
C PHE A 2 8.46 -81.77 -18.00
N VAL A 3 8.80 -81.65 -19.30
CA VAL A 3 9.54 -80.52 -19.87
C VAL A 3 8.77 -79.20 -19.70
N PHE A 4 7.46 -79.24 -19.86
CA PHE A 4 6.61 -78.06 -19.62
C PHE A 4 6.61 -77.64 -18.17
N ALA A 5 6.51 -78.58 -17.21
CA ALA A 5 6.61 -78.28 -15.80
C ALA A 5 7.97 -77.67 -15.44
N LEU A 6 9.05 -78.17 -16.02
CA LEU A 6 10.42 -77.66 -15.81
C LEU A 6 10.58 -76.22 -16.38
N MET A 7 9.99 -75.88 -17.54
CA MET A 7 9.95 -74.53 -18.07
C MET A 7 9.16 -73.58 -17.17
N VAL A 8 8.04 -73.99 -16.59
CA VAL A 8 7.24 -73.19 -15.67
C VAL A 8 8.02 -72.91 -14.40
N VAL A 9 8.67 -73.93 -13.82
CA VAL A 9 9.52 -73.75 -12.61
C VAL A 9 10.69 -72.80 -12.92
N PHE A 10 11.36 -72.95 -14.04
CA PHE A 10 12.45 -72.05 -14.46
C PHE A 10 11.95 -70.59 -14.65
N LYS A 11 10.80 -70.42 -15.26
CA LYS A 11 10.21 -69.10 -15.45
C LYS A 11 9.81 -68.45 -14.11
N LEU A 12 9.23 -69.23 -13.19
CA LEU A 12 8.87 -68.76 -11.85
C LEU A 12 10.11 -68.35 -11.05
N THR A 13 11.18 -69.17 -11.05
CA THR A 13 12.44 -68.85 -10.38
C THR A 13 13.08 -67.61 -10.98
N LYS A 14 13.07 -67.47 -12.32
CA LYS A 14 13.54 -66.23 -12.99
C LYS A 14 12.74 -65.02 -12.55
N ILE A 15 11.41 -65.09 -12.57
CA ILE A 15 10.54 -63.98 -12.11
C ILE A 15 10.80 -63.65 -10.65
N GLN A 16 11.00 -64.67 -9.78
CA GLN A 16 11.14 -64.43 -8.35
C GLN A 16 12.51 -63.90 -7.93
N PHE A 17 13.59 -64.37 -8.52
CA PHE A 17 14.95 -64.07 -8.10
C PHE A 17 15.70 -63.10 -9.03
N VAL A 18 15.34 -63.01 -10.27
CA VAL A 18 16.02 -62.12 -11.24
C VAL A 18 15.18 -60.89 -11.58
N GLU A 19 13.90 -61.08 -11.87
CA GLU A 19 13.00 -60.02 -12.28
C GLU A 19 12.14 -59.46 -11.13
N GLY A 20 12.15 -60.12 -9.96
CA GLY A 20 11.27 -59.80 -8.83
C GLY A 20 11.46 -58.42 -8.25
N GLU A 21 12.68 -57.93 -8.24
CA GLU A 21 12.97 -56.58 -7.76
C GLU A 21 12.41 -55.51 -8.70
N SER A 22 12.53 -55.71 -9.99
CA SER A 22 11.96 -54.79 -10.98
C SER A 22 10.42 -54.78 -10.98
N TYR A 23 9.79 -55.95 -10.81
CA TYR A 23 8.32 -56.04 -10.67
C TYR A 23 7.83 -55.45 -9.35
N ARG A 24 8.55 -55.59 -8.28
CA ARG A 24 8.22 -54.95 -6.98
C ARG A 24 8.33 -53.42 -7.08
N ALA A 25 9.39 -52.91 -7.68
CA ALA A 25 9.57 -51.48 -7.92
C ALA A 25 8.47 -50.92 -8.82
N LEU A 26 8.08 -51.67 -9.87
CA LEU A 26 6.99 -51.29 -10.76
C LEU A 26 5.61 -51.32 -10.06
N ALA A 27 5.38 -52.32 -9.22
CA ALA A 27 4.17 -52.41 -8.38
C ALA A 27 4.09 -51.25 -7.39
N GLU A 28 5.19 -50.97 -6.71
CA GLU A 28 5.31 -49.86 -5.77
C GLU A 28 5.03 -48.50 -6.44
N LYS A 29 5.63 -48.25 -7.61
CA LYS A 29 5.39 -47.04 -8.42
C LYS A 29 3.94 -46.92 -8.89
N ARG A 30 3.22 -48.02 -9.12
CA ARG A 30 1.81 -48.06 -9.53
C ARG A 30 0.82 -48.05 -8.38
N THR A 31 1.23 -48.51 -7.22
CA THR A 31 0.35 -48.65 -6.07
C THR A 31 0.57 -47.61 -4.98
N LEU A 32 1.73 -46.96 -4.95
CA LEU A 32 2.05 -45.88 -4.02
C LEU A 32 2.24 -44.54 -4.74
N LYS A 33 1.77 -43.51 -4.13
CA LYS A 33 1.92 -42.14 -4.65
C LYS A 33 2.15 -41.17 -3.51
N ASP A 34 3.26 -40.43 -3.59
CA ASP A 34 3.47 -39.26 -2.74
C ASP A 34 2.49 -38.15 -3.11
N VAL A 35 1.75 -37.67 -2.14
CA VAL A 35 0.89 -36.51 -2.28
C VAL A 35 1.44 -35.40 -1.41
N ILE A 36 1.73 -34.28 -2.03
CA ILE A 36 2.16 -33.07 -1.33
C ILE A 36 0.98 -32.53 -0.54
N ILE A 37 1.21 -32.23 0.73
CA ILE A 37 0.27 -31.48 1.57
C ILE A 37 0.80 -30.05 1.60
N PRO A 38 0.15 -29.09 0.91
CA PRO A 38 0.65 -27.73 0.85
C PRO A 38 0.60 -27.08 2.24
N ALA A 39 1.69 -26.43 2.62
CA ALA A 39 1.74 -25.58 3.80
C ALA A 39 0.91 -24.31 3.59
N ASN A 40 0.35 -23.77 4.66
CA ASN A 40 -0.27 -22.46 4.61
C ASN A 40 0.80 -21.37 4.59
N ARG A 41 0.55 -20.35 3.80
CA ARG A 41 1.40 -19.18 3.77
C ARG A 41 1.09 -18.31 4.99
N GLY A 42 2.12 -17.85 5.73
CA GLY A 42 1.99 -16.99 6.89
C GLY A 42 1.24 -15.70 6.62
N ASN A 43 0.74 -15.07 7.65
CA ASN A 43 -0.04 -13.84 7.56
C ASN A 43 0.87 -12.61 7.47
N VAL A 44 0.31 -11.51 6.96
CA VAL A 44 0.93 -10.19 6.98
C VAL A 44 0.09 -9.28 7.85
N TYR A 45 0.70 -8.70 8.87
CA TYR A 45 0.04 -7.80 9.84
C TYR A 45 0.56 -6.38 9.71
N SER A 46 -0.28 -5.41 10.07
CA SER A 46 0.10 -4.01 10.25
C SER A 46 0.95 -3.83 11.53
N LEU A 47 1.40 -2.60 11.76
CA LEU A 47 2.13 -2.21 12.98
C LEU A 47 1.39 -2.59 14.27
N HIS A 48 0.07 -2.48 14.28
CA HIS A 48 -0.81 -2.72 15.44
C HIS A 48 -1.53 -4.07 15.39
N GLY A 49 -1.09 -4.99 14.52
CA GLY A 49 -1.63 -6.34 14.46
C GLY A 49 -2.92 -6.50 13.65
N ASN A 50 -3.34 -5.49 12.86
CA ASN A 50 -4.44 -5.65 11.92
C ASN A 50 -4.01 -6.56 10.77
N LEU A 51 -4.86 -7.48 10.36
CA LEU A 51 -4.58 -8.44 9.31
C LEU A 51 -4.62 -7.77 7.93
N LEU A 52 -3.48 -7.70 7.25
CA LEU A 52 -3.33 -7.10 5.91
C LEU A 52 -3.45 -8.12 4.79
N ALA A 53 -2.87 -9.32 4.99
CA ALA A 53 -3.01 -10.43 4.06
C ALA A 53 -3.00 -11.75 4.81
N THR A 54 -3.88 -12.68 4.41
CA THR A 54 -4.01 -14.00 5.01
C THR A 54 -4.25 -15.06 3.95
N SER A 55 -4.09 -16.32 4.32
CA SER A 55 -4.33 -17.46 3.47
C SER A 55 -5.64 -18.12 3.86
N VAL A 56 -6.63 -18.09 2.98
CA VAL A 56 -7.95 -18.67 3.24
C VAL A 56 -8.21 -19.87 2.31
N PRO A 57 -8.79 -20.96 2.82
CA PRO A 57 -9.19 -22.07 1.99
C PRO A 57 -10.33 -21.66 1.05
N LYS A 58 -10.21 -22.03 -0.21
CA LYS A 58 -11.25 -21.91 -1.24
C LYS A 58 -11.50 -23.26 -1.88
N TYR A 59 -12.72 -23.49 -2.30
CA TYR A 59 -13.16 -24.78 -2.79
C TYR A 59 -13.64 -24.66 -4.23
N ASP A 60 -13.04 -25.45 -5.14
CA ASP A 60 -13.58 -25.68 -6.47
C ASP A 60 -14.42 -26.96 -6.42
N ILE A 61 -15.68 -26.87 -6.81
CA ILE A 61 -16.60 -28.00 -6.84
C ILE A 61 -16.70 -28.52 -8.26
N ARG A 62 -16.41 -29.79 -8.40
CA ARG A 62 -16.51 -30.52 -9.65
C ARG A 62 -17.35 -31.79 -9.47
N ILE A 63 -17.81 -32.34 -10.57
CA ILE A 63 -18.61 -33.56 -10.56
C ILE A 63 -18.05 -34.57 -11.56
N ASP A 64 -17.89 -35.81 -11.10
CA ASP A 64 -17.70 -36.97 -11.99
C ASP A 64 -19.08 -37.41 -12.50
N LEU A 65 -19.40 -37.02 -13.73
CA LEU A 65 -20.70 -37.29 -14.35
C LEU A 65 -20.96 -38.77 -14.63
N LEU A 66 -19.96 -39.65 -14.50
CA LEU A 66 -20.11 -41.09 -14.68
C LEU A 66 -20.22 -41.87 -13.37
N ALA A 67 -20.02 -41.24 -12.23
CA ALA A 67 -20.09 -41.90 -10.92
C ALA A 67 -21.53 -42.28 -10.54
N SER A 68 -22.49 -41.42 -10.90
CA SER A 68 -23.91 -41.65 -10.62
C SER A 68 -24.54 -42.62 -11.62
N SER A 69 -25.46 -43.48 -11.16
CA SER A 69 -26.32 -44.29 -12.03
C SER A 69 -27.16 -43.39 -12.96
N SER A 70 -27.59 -43.92 -14.12
CA SER A 70 -28.45 -43.12 -15.02
C SER A 70 -29.78 -42.73 -14.34
N ARG A 71 -30.30 -43.62 -13.47
CA ARG A 71 -31.53 -43.33 -12.71
C ARG A 71 -31.35 -42.20 -11.73
N ASP A 72 -30.30 -42.23 -10.92
CA ASP A 72 -30.03 -41.16 -9.91
C ASP A 72 -29.72 -39.84 -10.61
N PHE A 73 -28.93 -39.89 -11.68
CA PHE A 73 -28.63 -38.69 -12.45
C PHE A 73 -29.89 -38.01 -12.97
N GLU A 74 -30.80 -38.75 -13.65
CA GLU A 74 -32.04 -38.18 -14.17
C GLU A 74 -32.98 -37.67 -13.04
N SER A 75 -32.98 -38.35 -11.89
CA SER A 75 -33.84 -37.97 -10.78
C SER A 75 -33.37 -36.67 -10.09
N TYR A 76 -32.06 -36.38 -10.04
CA TYR A 76 -31.53 -35.28 -9.26
C TYR A 76 -30.96 -34.11 -10.06
N ILE A 77 -30.71 -34.29 -11.39
CA ILE A 77 -30.04 -33.26 -12.19
C ILE A 77 -30.82 -31.96 -12.28
N GLY A 78 -32.14 -32.02 -12.35
CA GLY A 78 -33.02 -30.82 -12.35
C GLY A 78 -32.83 -30.01 -11.08
N GLY A 79 -33.02 -30.67 -9.92
CA GLY A 79 -32.86 -30.01 -8.62
C GLY A 79 -31.43 -29.48 -8.37
N LEU A 80 -30.40 -30.18 -8.86
CA LEU A 80 -29.03 -29.66 -8.80
C LEU A 80 -28.88 -28.36 -9.61
N CYS A 81 -29.36 -28.35 -10.85
CA CYS A 81 -29.26 -27.17 -11.71
C CYS A 81 -30.06 -25.99 -11.15
N ASP A 82 -31.26 -26.25 -10.60
CA ASP A 82 -32.07 -25.22 -9.95
C ASP A 82 -31.36 -24.61 -8.71
N SER A 83 -30.75 -25.45 -7.88
CA SER A 83 -30.00 -25.00 -6.71
C SER A 83 -28.79 -24.13 -7.08
N ILE A 84 -28.01 -24.55 -8.10
CA ILE A 84 -26.87 -23.80 -8.60
C ILE A 84 -27.32 -22.49 -9.27
N SER A 85 -28.40 -22.55 -10.05
CA SER A 85 -28.93 -21.39 -10.76
C SER A 85 -29.47 -20.33 -9.80
N ASN A 86 -30.13 -20.74 -8.75
CA ASN A 86 -30.57 -19.84 -7.67
C ASN A 86 -29.36 -19.18 -6.96
N PHE A 87 -28.28 -19.92 -6.76
CA PHE A 87 -27.06 -19.36 -6.14
C PHE A 87 -26.36 -18.33 -7.02
N TYR A 88 -26.28 -18.55 -8.34
CA TYR A 88 -25.61 -17.65 -9.28
C TYR A 88 -26.54 -16.72 -10.05
N ASN A 89 -27.84 -16.80 -9.84
CA ASN A 89 -28.86 -16.05 -10.57
C ASN A 89 -28.74 -16.19 -12.12
N ASN A 90 -28.60 -17.45 -12.57
CA ASN A 90 -28.45 -17.79 -13.99
C ASN A 90 -29.50 -18.83 -14.45
N SER A 91 -29.49 -19.22 -15.74
CA SER A 91 -30.45 -20.16 -16.31
C SER A 91 -30.18 -21.61 -15.88
N SER A 92 -31.15 -22.24 -15.21
CA SER A 92 -31.11 -23.66 -14.84
C SER A 92 -31.13 -24.57 -16.09
N GLN A 93 -31.91 -24.22 -17.11
CA GLN A 93 -32.04 -25.01 -18.34
C GLN A 93 -30.74 -25.08 -19.12
N ASP A 94 -30.03 -23.93 -19.28
CA ASP A 94 -28.75 -23.89 -19.97
C ASP A 94 -27.69 -24.71 -19.23
N LEU A 95 -27.66 -24.62 -17.89
CA LEU A 95 -26.75 -25.42 -17.09
C LEU A 95 -27.04 -26.91 -17.22
N GLN A 96 -28.32 -27.32 -17.20
CA GLN A 96 -28.74 -28.70 -17.37
C GLN A 96 -28.33 -29.25 -18.73
N GLN A 97 -28.52 -28.47 -19.80
CA GLN A 97 -28.11 -28.88 -21.15
C GLN A 97 -26.60 -29.08 -21.27
N ARG A 98 -25.81 -28.16 -20.68
CA ARG A 98 -24.36 -28.25 -20.62
C ARG A 98 -23.89 -29.51 -19.86
N ILE A 99 -24.49 -29.83 -18.74
CA ILE A 99 -24.15 -31.00 -17.93
C ILE A 99 -24.50 -32.28 -18.65
N ARG A 100 -25.67 -32.36 -19.31
CA ARG A 100 -26.10 -33.52 -20.12
C ARG A 100 -25.14 -33.75 -21.28
N LYS A 101 -24.76 -32.71 -22.00
CA LYS A 101 -23.76 -32.78 -23.09
C LYS A 101 -22.39 -33.27 -22.57
N ALA A 102 -21.96 -32.77 -21.42
CA ALA A 102 -20.70 -33.18 -20.78
C ALA A 102 -20.75 -34.67 -20.37
N ARG A 103 -21.89 -35.18 -19.85
CA ARG A 103 -22.10 -36.58 -19.50
C ARG A 103 -22.05 -37.46 -20.75
N ALA A 104 -22.69 -37.05 -21.84
CA ALA A 104 -22.64 -37.77 -23.14
C ALA A 104 -21.19 -37.86 -23.66
N ASN A 105 -20.38 -36.82 -23.44
CA ASN A 105 -18.95 -36.78 -23.78
C ASN A 105 -18.06 -37.48 -22.74
N LYS A 106 -18.63 -38.24 -21.80
CA LYS A 106 -17.94 -38.99 -20.75
C LYS A 106 -16.98 -38.12 -19.86
N ASN A 107 -17.36 -36.86 -19.63
CA ASN A 107 -16.57 -35.98 -18.78
C ASN A 107 -16.67 -36.41 -17.30
N ARG A 108 -15.52 -36.75 -16.72
CA ARG A 108 -15.41 -37.17 -15.31
C ARG A 108 -14.92 -36.07 -14.36
N TYR A 109 -14.71 -34.86 -14.88
CA TYR A 109 -14.14 -33.74 -14.09
C TYR A 109 -14.80 -32.39 -14.48
N PHE A 110 -16.14 -32.39 -14.50
CA PHE A 110 -16.90 -31.22 -14.90
C PHE A 110 -16.95 -30.20 -13.77
N LEU A 111 -16.62 -28.94 -14.08
CA LEU A 111 -16.60 -27.83 -13.11
C LEU A 111 -18.02 -27.28 -12.89
N LEU A 112 -18.48 -27.28 -11.64
CA LEU A 112 -19.74 -26.68 -11.21
C LEU A 112 -19.55 -25.28 -10.62
N ALA A 113 -18.56 -25.11 -9.74
CA ALA A 113 -18.29 -23.85 -9.06
C ALA A 113 -16.80 -23.66 -8.78
N ARG A 114 -16.35 -22.40 -8.73
CA ARG A 114 -14.96 -22.05 -8.40
C ARG A 114 -14.88 -21.09 -7.23
N ASN A 115 -13.79 -21.18 -6.47
CA ASN A 115 -13.41 -20.21 -5.42
C ASN A 115 -14.49 -20.01 -4.32
N LEU A 116 -15.28 -21.03 -4.01
CA LEU A 116 -16.28 -20.96 -2.94
C LEU A 116 -15.63 -20.75 -1.57
N GLY A 117 -16.28 -19.97 -0.73
CA GLY A 117 -15.99 -19.94 0.71
C GLY A 117 -16.43 -21.24 1.38
N TYR A 118 -16.02 -21.45 2.64
CA TYR A 118 -16.40 -22.66 3.37
C TYR A 118 -17.92 -22.81 3.55
N SER A 119 -18.62 -21.73 3.88
CA SER A 119 -20.08 -21.72 3.99
C SER A 119 -20.78 -22.11 2.69
N ASP A 120 -20.33 -21.52 1.57
CA ASP A 120 -20.88 -21.82 0.24
C ASP A 120 -20.58 -23.25 -0.17
N TYR A 121 -19.37 -23.76 0.14
CA TYR A 121 -19.03 -25.17 -0.08
C TYR A 121 -20.00 -26.10 0.67
N LEU A 122 -20.31 -25.83 1.93
CA LEU A 122 -21.27 -26.62 2.69
C LEU A 122 -22.67 -26.60 2.05
N ASN A 123 -23.11 -25.44 1.56
CA ASN A 123 -24.36 -25.31 0.80
C ASN A 123 -24.34 -26.19 -0.47
N PHE A 124 -23.28 -26.07 -1.28
CA PHE A 124 -23.13 -26.91 -2.49
C PHE A 124 -23.11 -28.40 -2.17
N ARG A 125 -22.46 -28.81 -1.09
CA ARG A 125 -22.44 -30.22 -0.65
C ARG A 125 -23.83 -30.75 -0.31
N SER A 126 -24.75 -29.88 0.09
CA SER A 126 -26.14 -30.26 0.41
C SER A 126 -27.07 -30.35 -0.80
N PHE A 127 -26.64 -29.86 -1.97
CA PHE A 127 -27.47 -29.84 -3.19
C PHE A 127 -27.80 -31.24 -3.69
N PRO A 128 -28.96 -31.43 -4.33
CA PRO A 128 -29.35 -32.71 -4.94
C PRO A 128 -28.22 -33.30 -5.79
N LEU A 129 -28.09 -34.60 -5.81
CA LEU A 129 -27.00 -35.36 -6.43
C LEU A 129 -25.66 -35.22 -5.68
N LEU A 130 -25.19 -34.02 -5.34
CA LEU A 130 -23.93 -33.80 -4.64
C LEU A 130 -23.98 -34.30 -3.19
N ASN A 131 -25.13 -34.28 -2.55
CA ASN A 131 -25.37 -34.81 -1.21
C ASN A 131 -25.20 -36.34 -1.10
N LEU A 132 -25.23 -37.04 -2.25
CA LEU A 132 -24.92 -38.48 -2.32
C LEU A 132 -23.42 -38.78 -2.21
N GLY A 133 -22.57 -37.75 -2.14
CA GLY A 133 -21.13 -37.86 -1.93
C GLY A 133 -20.35 -38.25 -3.20
N ALA A 134 -19.06 -38.56 -3.00
CA ALA A 134 -18.13 -38.80 -4.10
C ALA A 134 -18.47 -40.05 -4.96
N TYR A 135 -18.93 -41.11 -4.31
CA TYR A 135 -19.11 -42.40 -5.01
C TYR A 135 -20.44 -42.54 -5.75
N LYS A 136 -21.53 -42.00 -5.20
CA LYS A 136 -22.86 -42.06 -5.80
C LYS A 136 -23.24 -40.77 -6.53
N GLY A 137 -22.86 -39.63 -5.94
CA GLY A 137 -23.17 -38.30 -6.51
C GLY A 137 -22.07 -37.76 -7.42
N GLY A 138 -20.86 -38.36 -7.38
CA GLY A 138 -19.73 -37.89 -8.17
C GLY A 138 -19.10 -36.60 -7.67
N LEU A 139 -19.36 -36.17 -6.43
CA LEU A 139 -18.79 -34.94 -5.87
C LEU A 139 -17.26 -35.02 -5.80
N ILE A 140 -16.60 -34.06 -6.42
CA ILE A 140 -15.15 -33.85 -6.31
C ILE A 140 -14.94 -32.44 -5.75
N VAL A 141 -14.13 -32.35 -4.68
CA VAL A 141 -13.82 -31.11 -4.00
C VAL A 141 -12.32 -30.86 -4.09
N ASP A 142 -11.95 -29.81 -4.82
CA ASP A 142 -10.57 -29.35 -4.90
C ASP A 142 -10.40 -28.17 -3.95
N GLN A 143 -9.78 -28.39 -2.82
CA GLN A 143 -9.41 -27.33 -1.90
C GLN A 143 -8.13 -26.66 -2.38
N LYS A 144 -8.15 -25.34 -2.44
CA LYS A 144 -7.00 -24.49 -2.75
C LYS A 144 -6.87 -23.42 -1.70
N THR A 145 -5.66 -23.01 -1.41
CA THR A 145 -5.42 -21.84 -0.57
C THR A 145 -5.31 -20.61 -1.45
N LYS A 146 -6.11 -19.59 -1.15
CA LYS A 146 -6.07 -18.29 -1.84
C LYS A 146 -5.63 -17.22 -0.86
N ARG A 147 -4.75 -16.32 -1.33
CA ARG A 147 -4.38 -15.12 -0.58
C ARG A 147 -5.54 -14.15 -0.57
N ASP A 148 -5.94 -13.68 0.59
CA ASP A 148 -7.02 -12.74 0.81
C ASP A 148 -6.49 -11.48 1.50
N TYR A 149 -7.13 -10.34 1.23
CA TYR A 149 -6.74 -9.01 1.72
C TYR A 149 -7.93 -8.38 2.42
N PRO A 150 -8.09 -8.60 3.74
CA PRO A 150 -9.29 -8.20 4.48
C PRO A 150 -9.58 -6.70 4.44
N LEU A 151 -8.55 -5.85 4.35
CA LEU A 151 -8.68 -4.40 4.25
C LEU A 151 -8.86 -3.88 2.80
N GLY A 152 -9.09 -4.79 1.85
CA GLY A 152 -9.39 -4.45 0.46
C GLY A 152 -8.20 -3.87 -0.30
N ALA A 153 -8.40 -2.72 -0.96
CA ALA A 153 -7.41 -2.14 -1.88
C ALA A 153 -6.30 -1.32 -1.19
N ILE A 154 -6.35 -1.16 0.14
CA ILE A 154 -5.41 -0.32 0.89
C ILE A 154 -4.01 -0.95 0.88
N ALA A 155 -3.01 -0.20 0.41
CA ALA A 155 -1.60 -0.63 0.26
C ALA A 155 -1.42 -1.95 -0.52
N GLN A 156 -2.38 -2.30 -1.35
CA GLN A 156 -2.43 -3.60 -2.03
C GLN A 156 -1.16 -3.90 -2.83
N ARG A 157 -0.59 -2.90 -3.50
CA ARG A 157 0.64 -3.07 -4.28
C ARG A 157 1.89 -3.18 -3.41
N SER A 158 1.90 -2.52 -2.26
CA SER A 158 3.01 -2.58 -1.30
C SER A 158 2.97 -3.84 -0.46
N ILE A 159 1.78 -4.31 -0.05
CA ILE A 159 1.60 -5.65 0.53
C ILE A 159 1.97 -6.69 -0.53
N GLY A 160 1.43 -6.56 -1.73
CA GLY A 160 1.79 -7.36 -2.90
C GLY A 160 1.30 -8.80 -2.83
N TYR A 161 1.92 -9.64 -3.65
CA TYR A 161 1.58 -11.06 -3.79
C TYR A 161 2.75 -11.85 -4.36
N GLU A 162 2.68 -13.15 -4.21
CA GLU A 162 3.46 -14.11 -4.95
C GLU A 162 2.52 -15.01 -5.76
N ARG A 163 2.77 -15.14 -7.05
CA ARG A 163 1.97 -15.94 -7.97
C ARG A 163 2.87 -16.75 -8.88
N THR A 164 2.58 -18.03 -8.99
CA THR A 164 3.17 -18.90 -10.02
C THR A 164 2.18 -19.03 -11.17
N ASP A 165 2.60 -18.81 -12.39
CA ASP A 165 1.80 -19.04 -13.60
C ASP A 165 1.81 -20.50 -14.03
N ASP A 166 1.07 -20.82 -15.11
CA ASP A 166 0.96 -22.18 -15.61
C ASP A 166 2.28 -22.72 -16.20
N ASP A 167 3.21 -21.84 -16.59
CA ASP A 167 4.55 -22.16 -17.10
C ASP A 167 5.59 -22.31 -15.97
N GLY A 168 5.19 -22.11 -14.71
CA GLY A 168 6.05 -22.20 -13.53
C GLY A 168 6.85 -20.94 -13.22
N PHE A 169 6.62 -19.83 -13.94
CA PHE A 169 7.25 -18.56 -13.64
C PHE A 169 6.64 -17.91 -12.39
N ILE A 170 7.52 -17.48 -11.47
CA ILE A 170 7.09 -16.90 -10.18
C ILE A 170 7.19 -15.38 -10.23
N THR A 171 6.04 -14.72 -10.21
CA THR A 171 5.93 -13.26 -10.06
C THR A 171 5.89 -12.90 -8.57
N ARG A 172 6.80 -12.03 -8.14
CA ARG A 172 6.91 -11.55 -6.77
C ARG A 172 6.72 -10.04 -6.70
N VAL A 173 5.80 -9.60 -5.88
CA VAL A 173 5.43 -8.19 -5.73
C VAL A 173 5.29 -7.83 -4.26
N GLY A 174 5.79 -6.64 -3.90
CA GLY A 174 5.63 -6.09 -2.56
C GLY A 174 6.25 -6.94 -1.46
N ILE A 175 5.73 -6.76 -0.24
CA ILE A 175 6.19 -7.45 0.98
C ILE A 175 5.97 -8.95 0.87
N ASP A 176 4.78 -9.37 0.44
CA ASP A 176 4.44 -10.79 0.29
C ASP A 176 5.40 -11.51 -0.68
N GLY A 177 5.75 -10.83 -1.79
CA GLY A 177 6.71 -11.37 -2.75
C GLY A 177 8.15 -11.37 -2.25
N ALA A 178 8.59 -10.29 -1.58
CA ALA A 178 9.95 -10.14 -1.10
C ALA A 178 10.29 -11.11 0.06
N PHE A 179 9.36 -11.27 0.99
CA PHE A 179 9.53 -12.12 2.18
C PHE A 179 8.92 -13.53 1.99
N GLY A 180 8.43 -13.82 0.78
CA GLY A 180 7.79 -15.08 0.46
C GLY A 180 8.68 -16.28 0.71
N LYS A 181 9.87 -16.26 0.12
CA LYS A 181 10.81 -17.40 0.15
C LYS A 181 11.34 -17.67 1.56
N ASP A 182 11.73 -16.63 2.27
CA ASP A 182 12.50 -16.75 3.51
C ASP A 182 11.60 -16.92 4.75
N TYR A 183 10.36 -16.41 4.69
CA TYR A 183 9.50 -16.39 5.88
C TYR A 183 8.06 -16.83 5.62
N LEU A 184 7.36 -16.23 4.63
CA LEU A 184 5.93 -16.44 4.47
C LEU A 184 5.56 -17.80 3.89
N ARG A 185 6.42 -18.43 3.06
CA ARG A 185 6.18 -19.80 2.60
C ARG A 185 6.45 -20.76 3.74
N GLY A 186 5.53 -21.68 3.91
CA GLY A 186 5.78 -22.84 4.75
C GLY A 186 6.63 -23.89 4.02
N VAL A 187 6.84 -24.99 4.69
CA VAL A 187 7.45 -26.19 4.12
C VAL A 187 6.34 -27.22 3.89
N ASP A 188 6.16 -27.60 2.65
CA ASP A 188 5.13 -28.57 2.27
C ASP A 188 5.37 -29.91 2.94
N GLY A 189 4.30 -30.53 3.43
CA GLY A 189 4.29 -31.88 3.92
C GLY A 189 4.19 -32.91 2.79
N LYS A 190 4.42 -34.16 3.12
CA LYS A 190 4.27 -35.30 2.23
C LYS A 190 3.47 -36.40 2.91
N ARG A 191 2.54 -36.98 2.17
CA ARG A 191 1.74 -38.11 2.63
C ARG A 191 1.70 -39.19 1.57
N LEU A 192 1.97 -40.40 1.94
CA LEU A 192 1.89 -41.54 1.06
C LEU A 192 0.43 -41.99 0.91
N LYS A 193 -0.03 -42.22 -0.29
CA LYS A 193 -1.33 -42.81 -0.61
C LYS A 193 -1.14 -44.11 -1.37
N GLN A 194 -1.94 -45.13 -1.02
CA GLN A 194 -1.99 -46.39 -1.70
C GLN A 194 -3.22 -46.48 -2.61
N SER A 195 -3.02 -46.98 -3.83
CA SER A 195 -4.11 -47.33 -4.70
C SER A 195 -4.87 -48.55 -4.22
N ILE A 196 -6.17 -48.39 -4.01
CA ILE A 196 -7.07 -49.49 -3.61
C ILE A 196 -7.90 -50.01 -4.83
N GLY A 197 -7.52 -49.66 -6.04
CA GLY A 197 -8.17 -50.07 -7.26
C GLY A 197 -9.22 -49.05 -7.79
N LYS A 198 -9.64 -49.21 -9.02
CA LYS A 198 -10.62 -48.31 -9.68
C LYS A 198 -10.35 -46.82 -9.60
N GLY A 199 -9.06 -46.44 -9.57
CA GLY A 199 -8.64 -45.03 -9.46
C GLY A 199 -8.75 -44.40 -8.06
N GLN A 200 -9.02 -45.20 -7.03
CA GLN A 200 -9.14 -44.74 -5.66
C GLN A 200 -7.83 -44.87 -4.90
N TRP A 201 -7.54 -43.87 -4.06
CA TRP A 201 -6.32 -43.79 -3.27
C TRP A 201 -6.64 -43.62 -1.78
N LYS A 202 -6.13 -44.50 -0.94
CA LYS A 202 -6.27 -44.41 0.52
C LYS A 202 -4.97 -43.87 1.12
N PRO A 203 -5.02 -42.91 2.08
CA PRO A 203 -3.85 -42.55 2.85
C PRO A 203 -3.33 -43.78 3.62
N ILE A 204 -2.02 -43.93 3.65
CA ILE A 204 -1.36 -44.89 4.55
C ILE A 204 -0.79 -44.06 5.69
N ASP A 205 -1.00 -44.54 6.92
CA ASP A 205 -0.30 -44.02 8.08
C ASP A 205 1.09 -44.67 8.07
N ASP A 206 2.06 -43.96 7.53
CA ASP A 206 3.46 -44.35 7.47
C ASP A 206 4.27 -43.42 8.37
N PHE A 207 5.28 -43.98 9.04
CA PHE A 207 6.23 -43.21 9.87
C PHE A 207 7.03 -42.17 9.07
N ASN A 208 6.98 -42.21 7.74
CA ASN A 208 7.60 -41.24 6.82
C ASN A 208 6.66 -40.06 6.42
N GLN A 209 5.50 -39.96 7.06
CA GLN A 209 4.63 -38.78 6.83
C GLN A 209 5.33 -37.55 7.37
N ILE A 210 5.46 -36.54 6.52
CA ILE A 210 5.97 -35.21 6.88
C ILE A 210 4.76 -34.27 6.96
N GLU A 211 4.47 -33.79 8.15
CA GLU A 211 3.43 -32.77 8.33
C GLU A 211 3.90 -31.43 7.74
N PRO A 212 3.00 -30.66 7.11
CA PRO A 212 3.35 -29.34 6.59
C PRO A 212 3.67 -28.40 7.76
N GLN A 213 4.67 -27.56 7.57
CA GLN A 213 5.00 -26.47 8.49
C GLN A 213 4.54 -25.16 7.87
N ASP A 214 3.59 -24.49 8.49
CA ASP A 214 3.08 -23.20 8.01
C ASP A 214 4.17 -22.13 8.04
N GLY A 215 4.04 -21.16 7.14
CA GLY A 215 4.96 -20.04 7.07
C GLY A 215 4.87 -19.11 8.28
N TYR A 216 5.93 -18.36 8.50
CA TYR A 216 5.98 -17.35 9.57
C TYR A 216 5.12 -16.15 9.26
N ASP A 217 4.58 -15.52 10.29
CA ASP A 217 3.84 -14.27 10.21
C ASP A 217 4.78 -13.06 10.13
N VAL A 218 4.47 -12.12 9.24
CA VAL A 218 5.26 -10.91 9.02
C VAL A 218 4.50 -9.70 9.55
N TYR A 219 5.11 -8.98 10.49
CA TYR A 219 4.60 -7.72 11.03
C TYR A 219 5.27 -6.56 10.31
N THR A 220 4.45 -5.75 9.64
CA THR A 220 4.93 -4.59 8.88
C THR A 220 5.05 -3.35 9.76
N THR A 221 5.65 -2.30 9.23
CA THR A 221 5.68 -0.98 9.85
C THR A 221 4.48 -0.11 9.46
N LEU A 222 3.59 -0.61 8.60
CA LEU A 222 2.42 0.12 8.11
C LEU A 222 1.40 0.34 9.23
N ASP A 223 0.98 1.59 9.40
CA ASP A 223 -0.12 1.98 10.27
C ASP A 223 -1.39 2.13 9.44
N VAL A 224 -2.41 1.33 9.74
CA VAL A 224 -3.65 1.29 8.95
C VAL A 224 -4.37 2.65 8.96
N ASN A 225 -4.34 3.37 10.07
CA ASN A 225 -5.00 4.66 10.18
C ASN A 225 -4.32 5.73 9.32
N ILE A 226 -2.97 5.79 9.39
CA ILE A 226 -2.19 6.73 8.57
C ILE A 226 -2.30 6.34 7.09
N GLN A 227 -2.30 5.04 6.79
CA GLN A 227 -2.45 4.51 5.43
C GLN A 227 -3.81 4.87 4.82
N ASP A 228 -4.89 4.75 5.58
CA ASP A 228 -6.24 5.09 5.13
C ASP A 228 -6.37 6.57 4.79
N ILE A 229 -5.85 7.44 5.66
CA ILE A 229 -5.84 8.89 5.43
C ILE A 229 -5.01 9.24 4.21
N ALA A 230 -3.82 8.65 4.08
CA ALA A 230 -2.93 8.90 2.95
C ALA A 230 -3.58 8.47 1.62
N HIS A 231 -4.21 7.30 1.61
CA HIS A 231 -4.92 6.77 0.45
C HIS A 231 -6.08 7.69 0.01
N HIS A 232 -6.96 8.04 0.93
CA HIS A 232 -8.13 8.87 0.62
C HIS A 232 -7.77 10.31 0.28
N ALA A 233 -6.77 10.91 0.96
CA ALA A 233 -6.30 12.24 0.63
C ALA A 233 -5.66 12.30 -0.77
N LEU A 234 -4.90 11.26 -1.15
CA LEU A 234 -4.32 11.15 -2.49
C LEU A 234 -5.43 10.96 -3.55
N LEU A 235 -6.36 10.04 -3.31
CA LEU A 235 -7.46 9.75 -4.24
C LEU A 235 -8.28 10.99 -4.54
N GLU A 236 -8.69 11.74 -3.52
CA GLU A 236 -9.44 12.99 -3.66
C GLU A 236 -8.74 13.99 -4.58
N GLN A 237 -7.43 14.19 -4.41
CA GLN A 237 -6.66 15.11 -5.25
C GLN A 237 -6.49 14.61 -6.69
N LEU A 238 -6.28 13.31 -6.86
CA LEU A 238 -6.21 12.70 -8.19
C LEU A 238 -7.52 12.88 -8.96
N GLU A 239 -8.66 12.76 -8.30
CA GLU A 239 -9.99 12.97 -8.88
C GLU A 239 -10.24 14.45 -9.23
N ILE A 240 -9.93 15.38 -8.30
CA ILE A 240 -10.08 16.83 -8.52
C ILE A 240 -9.28 17.29 -9.75
N TYR A 241 -8.02 16.87 -9.82
CA TYR A 241 -7.10 17.28 -10.90
C TYR A 241 -7.10 16.33 -12.09
N LYS A 242 -7.94 15.29 -12.10
CA LYS A 242 -8.04 14.25 -13.15
C LYS A 242 -6.67 13.70 -13.57
N ALA A 243 -5.74 13.65 -12.63
CA ALA A 243 -4.34 13.29 -12.84
C ALA A 243 -4.20 11.86 -13.37
N ASP A 244 -3.06 11.53 -13.99
CA ASP A 244 -2.80 10.18 -14.49
C ASP A 244 -2.51 9.21 -13.33
N HIS A 245 -1.58 9.56 -12.44
CA HIS A 245 -1.27 8.78 -11.26
C HIS A 245 -0.61 9.63 -10.17
N GLY A 246 -0.47 9.05 -8.99
CA GLY A 246 0.24 9.68 -7.89
C GLY A 246 0.66 8.71 -6.82
N THR A 247 1.56 9.18 -5.98
CA THR A 247 2.02 8.44 -4.81
C THR A 247 2.16 9.35 -3.60
N VAL A 248 1.95 8.76 -2.44
CA VAL A 248 2.24 9.38 -1.14
C VAL A 248 2.97 8.37 -0.25
N VAL A 249 4.00 8.85 0.44
CA VAL A 249 4.74 8.06 1.42
C VAL A 249 4.87 8.86 2.71
N VAL A 250 4.59 8.22 3.85
CA VAL A 250 4.82 8.75 5.19
C VAL A 250 5.84 7.85 5.90
N MET A 251 6.92 8.45 6.37
CA MET A 251 8.04 7.76 7.01
C MET A 251 8.32 8.35 8.39
N GLU A 252 8.54 7.51 9.38
CA GLU A 252 8.97 7.94 10.70
C GLU A 252 10.41 8.42 10.63
N THR A 253 10.67 9.60 11.18
CA THR A 253 11.93 10.32 10.97
C THR A 253 13.14 9.58 11.53
N GLU A 254 13.05 9.08 12.75
CA GLU A 254 14.18 8.49 13.47
C GLU A 254 14.48 7.06 13.00
N THR A 255 13.46 6.28 12.71
CA THR A 255 13.60 4.83 12.47
C THR A 255 13.62 4.45 11.00
N GLY A 256 13.16 5.32 10.10
CA GLY A 256 12.96 5.02 8.69
C GLY A 256 11.74 4.11 8.42
N GLU A 257 10.91 3.84 9.42
CA GLU A 257 9.73 3.01 9.26
C GLU A 257 8.69 3.67 8.35
N ILE A 258 8.28 2.96 7.31
CA ILE A 258 7.20 3.41 6.43
C ILE A 258 5.86 3.19 7.13
N ARG A 259 5.21 4.26 7.52
CA ARG A 259 3.90 4.24 8.19
C ARG A 259 2.75 4.17 7.20
N ALA A 260 2.92 4.79 6.04
CA ALA A 260 1.97 4.70 4.94
C ALA A 260 2.65 4.80 3.59
N ILE A 261 2.10 4.09 2.60
CA ILE A 261 2.51 4.18 1.21
C ILE A 261 1.31 3.87 0.32
N SER A 262 0.85 4.84 -0.46
CA SER A 262 -0.26 4.66 -1.39
C SER A 262 0.18 5.06 -2.79
N ASN A 263 -0.19 4.23 -3.77
CA ASN A 263 0.21 4.36 -5.16
C ASN A 263 -1.01 4.19 -6.05
N LEU A 264 -1.58 5.26 -6.54
CA LEU A 264 -2.82 5.25 -7.30
C LEU A 264 -2.60 5.65 -8.75
N GLY A 265 -3.05 4.81 -9.67
CA GLY A 265 -3.01 5.07 -11.11
C GLY A 265 -4.38 4.90 -11.76
N LYS A 266 -4.65 5.73 -12.75
CA LYS A 266 -5.92 5.77 -13.48
C LYS A 266 -6.01 4.59 -14.46
N ASN A 267 -7.17 3.93 -14.51
CA ASN A 267 -7.45 2.91 -15.52
C ASN A 267 -8.18 3.51 -16.74
N ALA A 268 -8.42 2.70 -17.75
CA ALA A 268 -9.13 3.12 -18.97
C ALA A 268 -10.56 3.64 -18.69
N ASN A 269 -11.18 3.22 -17.61
CA ASN A 269 -12.52 3.66 -17.19
C ASN A 269 -12.49 4.87 -16.28
N GLY A 270 -11.34 5.51 -16.09
CA GLY A 270 -11.18 6.69 -15.25
C GLY A 270 -11.14 6.45 -13.74
N LYS A 271 -11.19 5.20 -13.28
CA LYS A 271 -11.09 4.84 -11.85
C LYS A 271 -9.64 4.66 -11.43
N TYR A 272 -9.32 5.06 -10.20
CA TYR A 272 -8.00 4.91 -9.61
C TYR A 272 -7.87 3.62 -8.80
N TYR A 273 -6.73 2.97 -8.91
CA TYR A 273 -6.37 1.77 -8.13
C TYR A 273 -4.86 1.61 -8.06
N GLU A 274 -4.37 0.80 -7.12
CA GLU A 274 -2.93 0.53 -6.99
C GLU A 274 -2.43 -0.39 -8.12
N ARG A 275 -1.76 0.22 -9.12
CA ARG A 275 -1.25 -0.48 -10.32
C ARG A 275 0.23 -0.81 -10.21
N LEU A 276 1.04 0.18 -9.88
CA LEU A 276 2.49 0.08 -9.72
C LEU A 276 2.89 0.69 -8.37
N ASN A 277 4.04 0.31 -7.85
CA ASN A 277 4.63 1.02 -6.71
C ASN A 277 5.45 2.20 -7.24
N TYR A 278 4.79 3.29 -7.56
CA TYR A 278 5.40 4.50 -8.10
C TYR A 278 6.42 5.10 -7.14
N ALA A 279 6.18 5.02 -5.83
CA ALA A 279 7.08 5.54 -4.81
C ALA A 279 8.49 4.95 -4.88
N ILE A 280 8.57 3.66 -5.18
CA ILE A 280 9.81 2.90 -5.20
C ILE A 280 10.39 2.80 -6.60
N GLY A 281 9.54 2.55 -7.61
CA GLY A 281 9.98 2.11 -8.94
C GLY A 281 10.07 3.20 -9.99
N GLU A 282 9.35 4.33 -9.85
CA GLU A 282 9.30 5.37 -10.86
C GLU A 282 10.30 6.49 -10.56
N SER A 283 11.40 6.51 -11.31
CA SER A 283 12.36 7.61 -11.24
C SER A 283 11.97 8.74 -12.19
N HIS A 284 11.96 9.96 -11.70
CA HIS A 284 11.63 11.16 -12.49
C HIS A 284 12.52 12.35 -12.09
N GLU A 285 12.51 13.39 -12.89
CA GLU A 285 13.17 14.64 -12.57
C GLU A 285 12.48 15.30 -11.37
N PRO A 286 13.17 15.49 -10.22
CA PRO A 286 12.54 15.99 -8.99
C PRO A 286 12.17 17.48 -9.03
N GLY A 287 12.63 18.21 -10.05
CA GLY A 287 12.39 19.64 -10.17
C GLY A 287 12.82 20.42 -8.93
N SER A 288 12.05 21.41 -8.51
CA SER A 288 12.42 22.33 -7.41
C SER A 288 12.63 21.68 -6.04
N THR A 289 12.25 20.42 -5.84
CA THR A 289 12.60 19.70 -4.60
C THR A 289 14.09 19.39 -4.53
N PHE A 290 14.77 19.27 -5.68
CA PHE A 290 16.22 19.08 -5.74
C PHE A 290 17.03 20.30 -5.32
N LYS A 291 16.44 21.51 -5.30
CA LYS A 291 17.11 22.73 -4.84
C LYS A 291 17.64 22.59 -3.40
N LEU A 292 16.95 21.80 -2.57
CA LEU A 292 17.42 21.49 -1.21
C LEU A 292 18.77 20.74 -1.26
N MET A 293 18.88 19.73 -2.12
CA MET A 293 20.09 18.92 -2.31
C MET A 293 21.22 19.78 -2.85
N ALA A 294 20.93 20.62 -3.85
CA ALA A 294 21.91 21.53 -4.42
C ALA A 294 22.45 22.54 -3.40
N LEU A 295 21.57 23.12 -2.58
CA LEU A 295 21.98 24.05 -1.52
C LEU A 295 22.70 23.31 -0.39
N ALA A 296 22.31 22.08 -0.05
CA ALA A 296 23.00 21.28 0.95
C ALA A 296 24.48 21.11 0.59
N VAL A 297 24.79 20.75 -0.65
CA VAL A 297 26.17 20.65 -1.14
C VAL A 297 26.89 21.98 -1.04
N ALA A 298 26.31 23.06 -1.52
CA ALA A 298 26.99 24.35 -1.59
C ALA A 298 27.22 25.01 -0.23
N LEU A 299 26.29 24.82 0.73
CA LEU A 299 26.41 25.26 2.11
C LEU A 299 27.45 24.43 2.87
N GLU A 300 27.46 23.10 2.67
CA GLU A 300 28.42 22.20 3.31
C GLU A 300 29.86 22.46 2.83
N ASP A 301 30.04 22.73 1.54
CA ASP A 301 31.32 23.12 0.96
C ASP A 301 31.72 24.57 1.29
N ARG A 302 30.87 25.32 2.01
CA ARG A 302 31.05 26.74 2.38
C ARG A 302 31.32 27.66 1.18
N LYS A 303 30.82 27.29 0.00
CA LYS A 303 30.93 28.10 -1.20
C LYS A 303 29.86 29.21 -1.28
N ILE A 304 28.74 29.01 -0.57
CA ILE A 304 27.68 30.01 -0.40
C ILE A 304 27.19 30.02 1.05
N ASP A 305 26.47 31.10 1.40
CA ASP A 305 25.65 31.17 2.62
C ASP A 305 24.23 31.59 2.26
N THR A 306 23.27 31.32 3.16
CA THR A 306 21.86 31.68 2.97
C THR A 306 21.64 33.18 2.88
N THR A 307 22.55 33.98 3.43
CA THR A 307 22.54 35.46 3.44
C THR A 307 23.18 36.08 2.21
N ASN A 308 23.93 35.31 1.39
CA ASN A 308 24.52 35.86 0.17
C ASN A 308 23.45 36.36 -0.78
N LEU A 309 23.69 37.52 -1.38
CA LEU A 309 22.77 38.13 -2.35
C LEU A 309 22.98 37.53 -3.74
N VAL A 310 21.88 37.34 -4.44
CA VAL A 310 21.84 36.88 -5.85
C VAL A 310 20.86 37.72 -6.64
N ASP A 311 21.29 38.15 -7.82
CA ASP A 311 20.42 38.86 -8.74
C ASP A 311 19.68 37.86 -9.63
N THR A 312 18.36 37.88 -9.63
CA THR A 312 17.51 36.98 -10.41
C THR A 312 17.38 37.36 -11.89
N LYS A 313 18.11 38.39 -12.38
CA LYS A 313 18.23 38.76 -13.79
C LYS A 313 16.88 38.91 -14.53
N ASN A 314 15.96 39.62 -13.93
CA ASN A 314 14.58 39.76 -14.43
C ASN A 314 13.85 38.44 -14.67
N GLY A 315 14.22 37.39 -13.92
CA GLY A 315 13.61 36.07 -14.00
C GLY A 315 14.03 35.23 -15.21
N ILE A 316 15.13 35.61 -15.91
CA ILE A 316 15.63 34.87 -17.07
C ILE A 316 17.14 34.83 -17.06
N LEU A 317 17.71 33.63 -17.07
CA LEU A 317 19.13 33.35 -17.34
C LEU A 317 19.27 32.58 -18.64
N SER A 318 20.35 32.82 -19.37
CA SER A 318 20.64 32.11 -20.62
C SER A 318 22.02 31.46 -20.56
N PHE A 319 22.07 30.16 -20.85
CA PHE A 319 23.31 29.38 -20.95
C PHE A 319 23.28 28.58 -22.25
N TYR A 320 24.31 28.74 -23.08
CA TYR A 320 24.44 28.01 -24.36
C TYR A 320 23.13 28.04 -25.21
N GLY A 321 22.46 29.19 -25.26
CA GLY A 321 21.20 29.36 -26.00
C GLY A 321 19.94 28.77 -25.33
N LYS A 322 20.07 28.12 -24.22
CA LYS A 322 18.94 27.63 -23.41
C LYS A 322 18.62 28.61 -22.28
N LYS A 323 17.31 28.79 -21.99
CA LYS A 323 16.82 29.75 -21.01
C LYS A 323 16.31 29.05 -19.76
N VAL A 324 16.84 29.42 -18.59
CA VAL A 324 16.26 29.15 -17.27
C VAL A 324 15.32 30.30 -16.94
N ARG A 325 14.11 29.99 -16.49
CA ARG A 325 13.07 30.99 -16.20
C ARG A 325 12.48 30.80 -14.82
N ASP A 326 12.22 31.91 -14.15
CA ASP A 326 11.37 31.93 -12.95
C ASP A 326 9.90 31.82 -13.34
N SER A 327 9.07 31.35 -12.42
CA SER A 327 7.61 31.36 -12.54
C SER A 327 7.05 32.77 -12.48
N LYS A 328 7.68 33.68 -11.72
CA LYS A 328 7.34 35.10 -11.62
C LYS A 328 7.97 35.85 -12.79
N LYS A 329 7.15 36.45 -13.65
CA LYS A 329 7.62 37.34 -14.70
C LYS A 329 8.32 38.55 -14.08
N GLY A 330 9.49 38.94 -14.62
CA GLY A 330 10.32 40.04 -14.11
C GLY A 330 11.22 39.63 -12.93
N GLY A 331 11.16 38.38 -12.48
CA GLY A 331 12.02 37.86 -11.40
C GLY A 331 11.71 38.49 -10.04
N TYR A 332 12.71 38.48 -9.17
CA TYR A 332 12.57 38.96 -7.79
C TYR A 332 13.56 40.10 -7.46
N GLY A 333 14.35 40.57 -8.47
CA GLY A 333 15.43 41.52 -8.23
C GLY A 333 16.64 40.85 -7.53
N GLU A 334 17.30 41.63 -6.68
CA GLU A 334 18.37 41.13 -5.82
C GLU A 334 17.80 40.65 -4.50
N ILE A 335 17.93 39.37 -4.22
CA ILE A 335 17.41 38.69 -3.01
C ILE A 335 18.47 37.79 -2.41
N SER A 336 18.31 37.39 -1.13
CA SER A 336 19.20 36.41 -0.53
C SER A 336 19.02 35.01 -1.14
N VAL A 337 20.07 34.18 -1.06
CA VAL A 337 19.99 32.76 -1.45
C VAL A 337 18.87 32.05 -0.66
N GLY A 338 18.71 32.39 0.63
CA GLY A 338 17.62 31.87 1.46
C GLY A 338 16.26 32.23 0.88
N GLU A 339 16.03 33.52 0.58
CA GLU A 339 14.78 33.96 -0.03
C GLU A 339 14.56 33.36 -1.43
N ALA A 340 15.62 33.23 -2.24
CA ALA A 340 15.55 32.56 -3.53
C ALA A 340 15.08 31.09 -3.41
N PHE A 341 15.44 30.39 -2.34
CA PHE A 341 14.91 29.07 -2.04
C PHE A 341 13.44 29.12 -1.58
N GLU A 342 13.10 30.05 -0.69
CA GLU A 342 11.74 30.20 -0.14
C GLU A 342 10.70 30.51 -1.22
N VAL A 343 11.02 31.43 -2.16
CA VAL A 343 10.17 31.77 -3.33
C VAL A 343 10.37 30.80 -4.50
N SER A 344 11.26 29.83 -4.35
CA SER A 344 11.60 28.85 -5.39
C SER A 344 12.11 29.47 -6.71
N SER A 345 12.88 30.57 -6.66
CA SER A 345 13.50 31.16 -7.84
C SER A 345 14.46 30.17 -8.51
N ASN A 346 14.24 29.89 -9.79
CA ASN A 346 15.15 29.06 -10.59
C ASN A 346 16.42 29.85 -10.90
N THR A 347 16.25 31.11 -11.30
CA THR A 347 17.36 31.97 -11.69
C THR A 347 18.28 32.27 -10.51
N GLY A 348 17.75 32.55 -9.32
CA GLY A 348 18.53 32.80 -8.12
C GLY A 348 19.36 31.58 -7.71
N ILE A 349 18.74 30.39 -7.62
CA ILE A 349 19.45 29.16 -7.23
C ILE A 349 20.48 28.75 -8.30
N VAL A 350 20.11 28.79 -9.59
CA VAL A 350 21.03 28.46 -10.68
C VAL A 350 22.23 29.41 -10.72
N SER A 351 22.01 30.72 -10.49
CA SER A 351 23.09 31.70 -10.40
C SER A 351 24.06 31.37 -9.27
N ALA A 352 23.54 31.11 -8.05
CA ALA A 352 24.37 30.78 -6.90
C ALA A 352 25.21 29.50 -7.12
N ILE A 353 24.60 28.41 -7.59
CA ILE A 353 25.30 27.13 -7.84
C ILE A 353 26.27 27.25 -9.00
N HIS A 354 25.90 27.94 -10.07
CA HIS A 354 26.78 28.17 -11.22
C HIS A 354 28.08 28.92 -10.78
N GLU A 355 27.94 30.06 -10.09
CA GLU A 355 29.08 30.81 -9.62
C GLU A 355 29.97 30.00 -8.67
N ALA A 356 29.37 29.18 -7.81
CA ALA A 356 30.11 28.34 -6.85
C ALA A 356 30.90 27.20 -7.52
N TYR A 357 30.40 26.64 -8.64
CA TYR A 357 30.94 25.41 -9.21
C TYR A 357 31.33 25.46 -10.71
N LYS A 358 31.19 26.60 -11.40
CA LYS A 358 31.50 26.72 -12.85
C LYS A 358 32.93 26.35 -13.21
N LYS A 359 33.89 26.53 -12.28
CA LYS A 359 35.29 26.19 -12.49
C LYS A 359 35.59 24.71 -12.24
N ASP A 360 34.82 24.08 -11.35
CA ASP A 360 34.95 22.66 -11.00
C ASP A 360 33.58 22.05 -10.73
N PRO A 361 32.83 21.67 -11.77
CA PRO A 361 31.56 21.02 -11.63
C PRO A 361 31.64 19.63 -10.99
N SER A 362 32.79 18.97 -11.05
CA SER A 362 33.01 17.66 -10.45
C SER A 362 32.82 17.69 -8.93
N SER A 363 33.29 18.77 -8.28
CA SER A 363 33.13 18.92 -6.82
C SER A 363 31.68 19.04 -6.39
N PHE A 364 30.78 19.57 -7.24
CA PHE A 364 29.35 19.56 -6.98
C PHE A 364 28.76 18.12 -6.98
N VAL A 365 29.17 17.33 -7.99
CA VAL A 365 28.75 15.92 -8.09
C VAL A 365 29.30 15.11 -6.93
N ASP A 366 30.57 15.33 -6.54
CA ASP A 366 31.16 14.67 -5.36
C ASP A 366 30.38 15.00 -4.07
N GLY A 367 29.88 16.23 -3.95
CA GLY A 367 28.98 16.63 -2.85
C GLY A 367 27.69 15.82 -2.83
N LEU A 368 27.04 15.63 -3.98
CA LEU A 368 25.84 14.79 -4.09
C LEU A 368 26.15 13.32 -3.76
N TYR A 369 27.32 12.81 -4.17
CA TYR A 369 27.74 11.43 -3.88
C TYR A 369 28.05 11.22 -2.40
N ARG A 370 28.70 12.18 -1.72
CA ARG A 370 28.92 12.15 -0.25
C ARG A 370 27.60 12.06 0.53
N MET A 371 26.51 12.57 -0.03
CA MET A 371 25.17 12.51 0.55
C MET A 371 24.36 11.27 0.09
N ASN A 372 25.00 10.28 -0.53
CA ASN A 372 24.40 9.03 -1.03
C ASN A 372 23.24 9.19 -2.01
N LEU A 373 23.19 10.30 -2.77
CA LEU A 373 22.08 10.55 -3.71
C LEU A 373 22.18 9.72 -5.00
N HIS A 374 23.36 9.16 -5.30
CA HIS A 374 23.60 8.34 -6.49
C HIS A 374 23.34 6.85 -6.24
N ASP A 375 23.34 6.43 -4.99
CA ASP A 375 23.15 5.03 -4.59
C ASP A 375 21.69 4.62 -4.62
N SER A 376 21.44 3.34 -4.82
CA SER A 376 20.14 2.75 -4.50
C SER A 376 19.98 2.68 -2.98
N LEU A 377 18.73 2.74 -2.50
CA LEU A 377 18.44 2.59 -1.07
C LEU A 377 18.63 1.16 -0.57
N GLY A 378 18.80 0.20 -1.51
CA GLY A 378 18.96 -1.22 -1.20
C GLY A 378 17.73 -1.81 -0.51
N LEU A 379 16.56 -1.48 -1.02
CA LEU A 379 15.29 -1.93 -0.47
C LEU A 379 15.15 -3.44 -0.59
N THR A 380 14.49 -4.05 0.39
CA THR A 380 14.11 -5.47 0.31
C THR A 380 13.01 -5.73 -0.73
N LEU A 381 12.21 -4.71 -1.03
CA LEU A 381 11.18 -4.79 -2.06
C LEU A 381 11.78 -4.74 -3.47
N VAL A 382 11.32 -5.63 -4.34
CA VAL A 382 11.79 -5.72 -5.72
C VAL A 382 11.24 -4.55 -6.55
N GLY A 383 12.07 -4.04 -7.47
CA GLY A 383 11.67 -3.02 -8.43
C GLY A 383 12.07 -1.60 -8.05
N GLU A 384 13.10 -1.42 -7.24
CA GLU A 384 13.68 -0.11 -6.94
C GLU A 384 14.20 0.55 -8.22
N GLY A 385 13.74 1.78 -8.47
CA GLY A 385 14.18 2.63 -9.57
C GLY A 385 15.61 3.15 -9.35
N LYS A 386 16.30 3.38 -10.44
CA LYS A 386 17.69 3.86 -10.39
C LYS A 386 17.76 5.38 -10.29
N SER A 387 18.62 5.89 -9.42
CA SER A 387 19.05 7.29 -9.45
C SER A 387 19.92 7.55 -10.67
N ILE A 388 19.80 8.73 -11.25
CA ILE A 388 20.66 9.20 -12.35
C ILE A 388 21.16 10.59 -11.98
N ILE A 389 22.47 10.72 -11.79
CA ILE A 389 23.15 11.99 -11.57
C ILE A 389 24.22 12.11 -12.67
N PRO A 390 24.11 13.09 -13.58
CA PRO A 390 25.16 13.35 -14.58
C PRO A 390 26.50 13.65 -13.92
N ASP A 391 27.58 13.06 -14.44
CA ASP A 391 28.94 13.25 -13.96
C ASP A 391 29.88 13.59 -15.13
N PRO A 392 30.60 14.71 -15.10
CA PRO A 392 31.47 15.12 -16.19
C PRO A 392 32.65 14.17 -16.43
N ARG A 393 32.99 13.33 -15.48
CA ARG A 393 34.14 12.37 -15.54
C ARG A 393 33.76 11.08 -16.24
N ILE A 394 32.47 10.74 -16.31
CA ILE A 394 31.97 9.47 -16.87
C ILE A 394 31.57 9.70 -18.33
N LYS A 395 32.28 9.06 -19.27
CA LYS A 395 31.91 9.10 -20.69
C LYS A 395 30.47 8.57 -20.89
N ASN A 396 29.69 9.26 -21.71
CA ASN A 396 28.30 8.91 -22.02
C ASN A 396 27.28 9.02 -20.84
N ASN A 397 27.66 9.70 -19.75
CA ASN A 397 26.76 9.88 -18.56
C ASN A 397 25.95 11.17 -18.65
N ARG A 398 25.34 11.48 -19.80
CA ARG A 398 24.38 12.60 -19.99
C ARG A 398 24.92 13.99 -19.61
N TRP A 399 26.24 14.15 -19.33
CA TRP A 399 26.82 15.45 -19.04
C TRP A 399 26.82 16.33 -20.29
N SER A 400 26.29 17.53 -20.18
CA SER A 400 26.29 18.55 -21.22
C SER A 400 26.78 19.88 -20.67
N GLY A 401 27.08 20.86 -21.51
CA GLY A 401 27.54 22.19 -21.06
C GLY A 401 26.61 22.92 -20.11
N ILE A 402 25.32 22.50 -20.08
CA ILE A 402 24.30 23.10 -19.20
C ILE A 402 23.88 22.16 -18.05
N ALA A 403 24.54 21.02 -17.90
CA ALA A 403 24.17 20.01 -16.91
C ALA A 403 24.21 20.54 -15.48
N LEU A 404 25.26 21.27 -15.10
CA LEU A 404 25.36 21.88 -13.77
C LEU A 404 24.16 22.79 -13.47
N GLN A 405 23.82 23.67 -14.42
CA GLN A 405 22.74 24.64 -14.26
C GLN A 405 21.37 23.95 -14.18
N TRP A 406 21.17 22.89 -14.95
CA TRP A 406 19.94 22.11 -14.93
C TRP A 406 19.80 21.30 -13.66
N MET A 407 20.88 20.64 -13.21
CA MET A 407 20.88 19.92 -11.92
C MET A 407 20.56 20.86 -10.75
N ALA A 408 21.05 22.10 -10.75
CA ALA A 408 20.82 23.05 -9.66
C ALA A 408 19.33 23.24 -9.31
N TYR A 409 18.41 23.06 -10.27
CA TYR A 409 16.97 23.15 -10.02
C TYR A 409 16.19 21.89 -10.40
N GLY A 410 16.89 20.74 -10.51
CA GLY A 410 16.33 19.40 -10.54
C GLY A 410 15.93 18.86 -11.90
N TYR A 411 16.59 19.34 -12.98
CA TYR A 411 16.47 18.77 -14.32
C TYR A 411 17.73 18.01 -14.72
N GLY A 412 17.60 17.05 -15.61
CA GLY A 412 18.69 16.17 -16.03
C GLY A 412 19.11 15.12 -14.99
N VAL A 413 18.65 15.22 -13.76
CA VAL A 413 18.78 14.20 -12.71
C VAL A 413 17.50 13.38 -12.64
N SER A 414 17.58 12.17 -12.09
CA SER A 414 16.40 11.34 -11.89
C SER A 414 16.48 10.62 -10.53
N LEU A 415 15.43 10.73 -9.73
CA LEU A 415 15.28 10.11 -8.41
C LEU A 415 13.87 9.52 -8.27
N THR A 416 13.75 8.46 -7.48
CA THR A 416 12.43 8.00 -7.07
C THR A 416 11.84 8.91 -5.99
N PRO A 417 10.51 8.95 -5.81
CA PRO A 417 9.88 9.65 -4.69
C PRO A 417 10.47 9.23 -3.34
N LEU A 418 10.73 7.93 -3.14
CA LEU A 418 11.29 7.43 -1.88
C LEU A 418 12.74 7.86 -1.67
N GLN A 419 13.60 7.91 -2.71
CA GLN A 419 14.95 8.46 -2.61
C GLN A 419 14.91 9.95 -2.24
N THR A 420 14.03 10.71 -2.87
CA THR A 420 13.80 12.13 -2.52
C THR A 420 13.36 12.27 -1.07
N LEU A 421 12.37 11.48 -0.63
CA LEU A 421 11.90 11.50 0.76
C LEU A 421 13.01 11.14 1.75
N THR A 422 13.82 10.14 1.45
CA THR A 422 14.92 9.69 2.33
C THR A 422 15.93 10.81 2.58
N PHE A 423 16.21 11.64 1.58
CA PHE A 423 17.05 12.83 1.78
C PHE A 423 16.37 13.89 2.65
N TYR A 424 15.09 14.19 2.41
CA TYR A 424 14.32 15.12 3.26
C TYR A 424 14.20 14.61 4.70
N ASN A 425 14.05 13.30 4.87
CA ASN A 425 14.06 12.65 6.17
C ASN A 425 15.40 12.82 6.89
N ALA A 426 16.52 12.70 6.18
CA ALA A 426 17.84 12.91 6.77
C ALA A 426 18.01 14.35 7.27
N ILE A 427 17.50 15.37 6.56
CA ILE A 427 17.48 16.75 7.04
C ILE A 427 16.62 16.87 8.31
N ALA A 428 15.43 16.25 8.33
CA ALA A 428 14.55 16.21 9.50
C ALA A 428 15.22 15.51 10.70
N ASN A 429 15.99 14.46 10.43
CA ASN A 429 16.68 13.60 11.40
C ASN A 429 18.08 14.12 11.80
N GLY A 430 18.30 15.44 11.79
CA GLY A 430 19.56 16.03 12.23
C GLY A 430 20.77 15.71 11.37
N GLY A 431 20.59 15.21 10.15
CA GLY A 431 21.63 14.83 9.21
C GLY A 431 21.84 13.31 9.08
N THR A 432 21.22 12.51 9.92
CA THR A 432 21.34 11.04 9.86
C THR A 432 20.37 10.48 8.82
N MET A 433 20.92 9.86 7.77
CA MET A 433 20.13 9.19 6.73
C MET A 433 19.90 7.74 7.11
N VAL A 434 18.64 7.38 7.33
CA VAL A 434 18.19 6.03 7.67
C VAL A 434 17.53 5.37 6.46
N LYS A 435 17.70 4.05 6.34
CA LYS A 435 17.11 3.25 5.27
C LYS A 435 15.61 3.10 5.47
N PRO A 436 14.78 3.35 4.45
CA PRO A 436 13.36 3.07 4.52
C PRO A 436 13.07 1.59 4.81
N ARG A 437 12.21 1.33 5.79
CA ARG A 437 11.93 0.00 6.31
C ARG A 437 10.43 -0.29 6.29
N PHE A 438 10.06 -1.47 5.77
CA PHE A 438 8.66 -1.91 5.61
C PHE A 438 8.26 -2.99 6.60
N ILE A 439 9.24 -3.67 7.21
CA ILE A 439 9.02 -4.79 8.11
C ILE A 439 9.60 -4.47 9.48
N LYS A 440 8.83 -4.80 10.51
CA LYS A 440 9.23 -4.68 11.91
C LYS A 440 9.83 -5.97 12.42
N GLU A 441 9.09 -7.07 12.28
CA GLU A 441 9.49 -8.37 12.79
C GLU A 441 8.80 -9.52 12.08
N VAL A 442 9.35 -10.71 12.26
CA VAL A 442 8.79 -12.00 11.84
C VAL A 442 8.54 -12.86 13.07
N ARG A 443 7.37 -13.49 13.16
CA ARG A 443 6.96 -14.34 14.28
C ARG A 443 6.54 -15.73 13.83
N ALA A 444 6.82 -16.71 14.68
CA ALA A 444 6.26 -18.06 14.62
C ALA A 444 5.30 -18.22 15.80
N ILE A 445 3.98 -18.25 15.53
CA ILE A 445 2.92 -18.31 16.57
C ILE A 445 3.21 -17.30 17.70
N ASP A 446 3.86 -17.71 18.79
CA ASP A 446 4.12 -16.87 19.97
C ASP A 446 5.60 -16.47 20.13
N GLN A 447 6.46 -16.80 19.15
CA GLN A 447 7.90 -16.53 19.23
C GLN A 447 8.36 -15.57 18.13
N THR A 448 9.12 -14.55 18.53
CA THR A 448 9.79 -13.68 17.56
C THR A 448 10.99 -14.41 16.96
N VAL A 449 10.94 -14.64 15.65
CA VAL A 449 11.99 -15.28 14.86
C VAL A 449 13.08 -14.28 14.47
N LYS A 450 12.67 -13.07 14.06
CA LYS A 450 13.59 -12.01 13.63
C LYS A 450 12.99 -10.65 13.87
N VAL A 451 13.81 -9.71 14.34
CA VAL A 451 13.51 -8.28 14.42
C VAL A 451 14.36 -7.53 13.43
N PHE A 452 13.78 -6.58 12.72
CA PHE A 452 14.47 -5.68 11.81
C PHE A 452 14.67 -4.35 12.51
N GLY A 453 15.93 -4.00 12.76
CA GLY A 453 16.31 -2.73 13.36
C GLY A 453 16.45 -1.60 12.34
N THR A 454 16.70 -0.39 12.85
CA THR A 454 17.04 0.78 12.02
C THR A 454 18.41 0.57 11.39
N GLU A 455 18.50 0.72 10.06
CA GLU A 455 19.76 0.70 9.31
C GLU A 455 20.13 2.14 8.93
N VAL A 456 21.35 2.56 9.26
CA VAL A 456 21.87 3.88 8.92
C VAL A 456 22.63 3.78 7.60
N ILE A 457 22.18 4.53 6.57
CA ILE A 457 22.86 4.64 5.27
C ILE A 457 24.05 5.58 5.40
N ASN A 458 23.83 6.75 6.01
CA ASN A 458 24.86 7.75 6.23
C ASN A 458 24.66 8.39 7.62
N PRO A 459 25.64 8.28 8.51
CA PRO A 459 25.48 8.82 9.86
C PRO A 459 25.38 10.35 9.89
N GLN A 460 25.91 11.03 8.88
CA GLN A 460 25.87 12.50 8.81
C GLN A 460 26.08 13.00 7.37
N ILE A 461 25.00 13.34 6.69
CA ILE A 461 25.03 13.87 5.31
C ILE A 461 25.62 15.28 5.22
N CYS A 462 25.45 16.10 6.28
CA CYS A 462 25.95 17.46 6.43
C CYS A 462 26.26 17.75 7.89
N LYS A 463 27.12 18.73 8.15
CA LYS A 463 27.37 19.24 9.50
C LYS A 463 26.11 19.81 10.16
N PRO A 464 26.00 19.76 11.50
CA PRO A 464 24.82 20.25 12.20
C PRO A 464 24.46 21.71 11.88
N GLU A 465 25.43 22.56 11.61
CA GLU A 465 25.23 23.96 11.23
C GLU A 465 24.51 24.06 9.87
N THR A 466 24.94 23.26 8.89
CA THR A 466 24.31 23.18 7.56
C THR A 466 22.90 22.65 7.68
N ILE A 467 22.69 21.59 8.46
CA ILE A 467 21.36 21.02 8.71
C ILE A 467 20.39 22.05 9.29
N LYS A 468 20.80 22.80 10.32
CA LYS A 468 19.98 23.87 10.93
C LYS A 468 19.57 24.94 9.90
N LYS A 469 20.49 25.35 9.02
CA LYS A 469 20.19 26.29 7.93
C LYS A 469 19.14 25.71 6.98
N LEU A 470 19.30 24.45 6.56
CA LEU A 470 18.35 23.76 5.65
C LEU A 470 16.97 23.57 6.31
N GLN A 471 16.92 23.21 7.58
CA GLN A 471 15.68 23.10 8.34
C GLN A 471 14.94 24.45 8.41
N ALA A 472 15.67 25.54 8.70
CA ALA A 472 15.12 26.90 8.71
C ALA A 472 14.54 27.29 7.35
N LEU A 473 15.25 26.99 6.25
CA LEU A 473 14.77 27.25 4.90
C LEU A 473 13.47 26.48 4.59
N LEU A 474 13.39 25.20 4.92
CA LEU A 474 12.20 24.38 4.72
C LEU A 474 11.01 24.87 5.54
N LYS A 475 11.25 25.31 6.77
CA LYS A 475 10.24 25.89 7.64
C LYS A 475 9.72 27.21 7.06
N ASN A 476 10.62 28.09 6.62
CA ASN A 476 10.30 29.38 6.02
C ASN A 476 9.46 29.28 4.73
N VAL A 477 9.66 28.23 3.92
CA VAL A 477 8.83 27.98 2.72
C VAL A 477 7.34 27.90 3.08
N VAL A 478 7.00 27.40 4.27
CA VAL A 478 5.61 27.25 4.74
C VAL A 478 5.18 28.43 5.61
N GLU A 479 6.03 28.92 6.50
CA GLU A 479 5.64 29.94 7.48
C GLU A 479 5.63 31.37 6.92
N LYS A 480 6.59 31.72 6.05
CA LYS A 480 6.68 33.08 5.54
C LYS A 480 5.62 33.37 4.45
N PRO A 481 4.99 34.56 4.45
CA PRO A 481 3.95 34.91 3.50
C PRO A 481 4.37 34.81 2.02
N HIS A 482 5.65 35.05 1.70
CA HIS A 482 6.20 34.93 0.35
C HIS A 482 6.59 33.50 -0.03
N GLY A 483 6.64 32.58 0.95
CA GLY A 483 7.01 31.20 0.72
C GLY A 483 6.04 30.46 -0.17
N THR A 484 6.57 29.63 -1.08
CA THR A 484 5.73 28.90 -2.05
C THR A 484 4.77 27.89 -1.41
N GLY A 485 5.01 27.49 -0.16
CA GLY A 485 4.15 26.60 0.63
C GLY A 485 3.24 27.31 1.63
N HIS A 486 3.19 28.66 1.65
CA HIS A 486 2.45 29.41 2.68
C HIS A 486 0.96 29.06 2.76
N ARG A 487 0.33 28.62 1.69
CA ARG A 487 -1.08 28.13 1.69
C ARG A 487 -1.28 26.92 2.62
N LEU A 488 -0.21 26.21 2.97
CA LEU A 488 -0.25 25.08 3.89
C LEU A 488 -0.09 25.50 5.35
N TYR A 489 0.31 26.75 5.61
CA TYR A 489 0.52 27.28 6.96
C TYR A 489 -0.67 26.98 7.88
N SER A 490 -0.36 26.65 9.12
CA SER A 490 -1.33 26.42 10.19
C SER A 490 -0.81 27.00 11.50
N GLU A 491 -1.66 27.69 12.22
CA GLU A 491 -1.32 28.20 13.56
C GLU A 491 -1.30 27.08 14.60
N ASN A 492 -1.94 25.95 14.33
CA ASN A 492 -2.12 24.87 15.28
C ASN A 492 -0.99 23.85 15.28
N PHE A 493 -0.27 23.70 14.16
CA PHE A 493 0.85 22.76 14.04
C PHE A 493 1.85 23.23 12.99
N SER A 494 3.13 23.01 13.29
CA SER A 494 4.22 23.44 12.42
C SER A 494 4.54 22.39 11.35
N MET A 495 4.83 22.85 10.15
CA MET A 495 5.26 22.02 9.02
C MET A 495 6.45 22.66 8.32
N ALA A 496 7.33 21.85 7.79
CA ALA A 496 8.44 22.26 6.95
C ALA A 496 8.43 21.45 5.65
N GLY A 497 8.75 22.08 4.53
CA GLY A 497 8.79 21.35 3.27
C GLY A 497 9.06 22.23 2.07
N LYS A 498 9.08 21.62 0.88
CA LYS A 498 9.35 22.27 -0.39
C LYS A 498 8.38 21.83 -1.45
N THR A 499 7.85 22.79 -2.18
CA THR A 499 7.05 22.58 -3.39
C THR A 499 7.94 22.22 -4.57
N GLY A 500 7.51 21.30 -5.39
CA GLY A 500 8.07 20.97 -6.68
C GLY A 500 7.03 21.08 -7.78
N THR A 501 7.42 21.63 -8.92
CA THR A 501 6.63 21.61 -10.15
C THR A 501 7.60 21.38 -11.28
N CYS A 502 7.65 20.17 -11.81
CA CYS A 502 8.54 19.79 -12.87
C CYS A 502 7.76 19.68 -14.19
N GLN A 503 8.35 20.13 -15.29
CA GLN A 503 7.81 19.92 -16.62
C GLN A 503 8.18 18.53 -17.12
N LYS A 504 7.21 17.80 -17.64
CA LYS A 504 7.36 16.51 -18.31
C LYS A 504 7.16 16.70 -19.81
N ASN A 505 7.94 16.00 -20.64
CA ASN A 505 7.87 16.10 -22.11
C ASN A 505 8.11 17.51 -22.67
N TYR A 506 8.94 18.31 -22.01
CA TYR A 506 9.19 19.72 -22.36
C TYR A 506 9.90 19.93 -23.72
N THR A 507 10.37 18.86 -24.37
CA THR A 507 10.87 18.88 -25.75
C THR A 507 9.76 18.95 -26.79
N ASN A 508 8.54 18.48 -26.45
CA ASN A 508 7.37 18.54 -27.31
C ASN A 508 6.27 19.37 -26.63
N LYS A 509 5.98 20.57 -27.16
CA LYS A 509 5.01 21.49 -26.58
C LYS A 509 3.58 20.94 -26.50
N GLU A 510 3.18 20.09 -27.44
CA GLU A 510 1.85 19.48 -27.49
C GLU A 510 1.66 18.46 -26.37
N GLN A 511 2.74 17.76 -26.01
CA GLN A 511 2.77 16.75 -24.97
C GLN A 511 3.27 17.27 -23.61
N LEU A 512 3.53 18.61 -23.52
CA LEU A 512 4.00 19.22 -22.29
C LEU A 512 3.01 18.92 -21.15
N ASN A 513 3.50 18.33 -20.11
CA ASN A 513 2.76 18.02 -18.88
C ASN A 513 3.57 18.38 -17.63
N TYR A 514 3.02 18.17 -16.46
CA TYR A 514 3.66 18.55 -15.20
C TYR A 514 3.68 17.39 -14.20
N ILE A 515 4.65 17.44 -13.31
CA ILE A 515 4.71 16.61 -12.11
C ILE A 515 4.67 17.56 -10.92
N SER A 516 3.65 17.42 -10.10
CA SER A 516 3.46 18.20 -8.88
C SER A 516 3.99 17.44 -7.69
N THR A 517 4.82 18.06 -6.87
CA THR A 517 5.44 17.42 -5.71
C THR A 517 5.36 18.33 -4.49
N PHE A 518 5.14 17.75 -3.33
CA PHE A 518 5.45 18.36 -2.05
C PHE A 518 6.20 17.35 -1.18
N SER A 519 7.38 17.73 -0.68
CA SER A 519 8.18 16.90 0.21
C SER A 519 8.57 17.70 1.45
N GLY A 520 8.44 17.10 2.62
CA GLY A 520 8.70 17.79 3.87
C GLY A 520 8.54 16.89 5.09
N TYR A 521 8.41 17.51 6.25
CA TYR A 521 8.26 16.82 7.54
C TYR A 521 7.40 17.63 8.52
N PHE A 522 6.91 16.97 9.53
CA PHE A 522 6.10 17.55 10.60
C PHE A 522 6.25 16.75 11.91
N PRO A 523 6.10 17.43 13.09
CA PRO A 523 6.17 18.89 13.28
C PRO A 523 7.52 19.47 12.82
N ALA A 524 7.58 20.75 12.44
CA ALA A 524 8.81 21.36 11.93
C ALA A 524 9.91 21.48 13.01
N ASP A 525 9.52 21.74 14.26
CA ASP A 525 10.44 22.00 15.37
C ASP A 525 10.93 20.72 16.07
N SER A 526 10.19 19.62 15.95
CA SER A 526 10.53 18.30 16.49
C SER A 526 10.02 17.23 15.53
N PRO A 527 10.74 17.00 14.40
CA PRO A 527 10.27 16.13 13.33
C PRO A 527 10.01 14.70 13.80
N LYS A 528 8.78 14.23 13.63
CA LYS A 528 8.39 12.83 13.89
C LYS A 528 8.14 12.05 12.61
N TYR A 529 7.59 12.72 11.62
CA TYR A 529 7.27 12.11 10.32
C TYR A 529 7.75 12.98 9.19
N SER A 530 8.32 12.37 8.19
CA SER A 530 8.56 12.94 6.87
C SER A 530 7.55 12.39 5.87
N CYS A 531 7.16 13.21 4.90
CA CYS A 531 6.15 12.83 3.91
C CYS A 531 6.50 13.42 2.55
N ILE A 532 6.26 12.63 1.50
CA ILE A 532 6.30 13.09 0.10
C ILE A 532 5.00 12.76 -0.60
N VAL A 533 4.53 13.68 -1.40
CA VAL A 533 3.39 13.53 -2.30
C VAL A 533 3.83 13.88 -3.70
N VAL A 534 3.65 12.98 -4.66
CA VAL A 534 3.95 13.20 -6.07
C VAL A 534 2.72 12.88 -6.90
N ILE A 535 2.28 13.82 -7.73
CA ILE A 535 1.10 13.69 -8.61
C ILE A 535 1.54 14.00 -10.04
N HIS A 536 1.36 13.03 -10.93
CA HIS A 536 1.75 13.11 -12.33
C HIS A 536 0.58 13.53 -13.22
N GLU A 537 0.90 14.42 -14.14
CA GLU A 537 0.01 14.84 -15.22
C GLU A 537 -1.36 15.35 -14.73
N PRO A 538 -1.41 16.27 -13.76
CA PRO A 538 -2.66 16.93 -13.41
C PRO A 538 -3.21 17.70 -14.59
N ASP A 539 -4.53 17.82 -14.68
CA ASP A 539 -5.21 18.61 -15.70
C ASP A 539 -4.80 20.09 -15.57
N LYS A 540 -4.06 20.58 -16.58
CA LYS A 540 -3.51 21.95 -16.61
C LYS A 540 -4.59 23.03 -16.53
N SER A 541 -5.82 22.73 -16.95
CA SER A 541 -6.94 23.66 -16.87
C SER A 541 -7.45 23.88 -15.44
N VAL A 542 -7.21 22.89 -14.56
CA VAL A 542 -7.57 22.97 -13.13
C VAL A 542 -6.40 23.52 -12.32
N GLY A 543 -5.17 23.03 -12.58
CA GLY A 543 -3.96 23.49 -11.91
C GLY A 543 -2.84 22.45 -11.94
N TYR A 544 -1.60 22.90 -11.68
CA TYR A 544 -0.43 22.02 -11.76
C TYR A 544 0.69 22.37 -10.75
N TYR A 545 0.53 23.41 -9.97
CA TYR A 545 1.55 23.79 -8.97
C TYR A 545 1.56 22.84 -7.78
N GLY A 546 2.76 22.51 -7.31
CA GLY A 546 2.93 21.59 -6.17
C GLY A 546 2.21 22.04 -4.90
N ALA A 547 2.12 23.35 -4.64
CA ALA A 547 1.39 23.89 -3.50
C ALA A 547 -0.13 23.63 -3.57
N ASP A 548 -0.70 23.59 -4.76
CA ASP A 548 -2.15 23.46 -4.98
C ASP A 548 -2.55 21.99 -5.15
N VAL A 549 -1.71 21.19 -5.80
CA VAL A 549 -2.02 19.79 -6.16
C VAL A 549 -1.55 18.80 -5.09
N SER A 550 -0.27 18.83 -4.72
CA SER A 550 0.31 17.86 -3.77
C SER A 550 0.30 18.34 -2.31
N GLY A 551 0.39 19.67 -2.10
CA GLY A 551 0.39 20.28 -0.78
C GLY A 551 -0.82 19.94 0.09
N PRO A 552 -2.07 19.99 -0.42
CA PRO A 552 -3.26 19.68 0.38
C PRO A 552 -3.27 18.25 0.91
N VAL A 553 -2.74 17.26 0.15
CA VAL A 553 -2.59 15.87 0.63
C VAL A 553 -1.64 15.83 1.83
N PHE A 554 -0.47 16.47 1.71
CA PHE A 554 0.50 16.55 2.80
C PHE A 554 -0.12 17.20 4.04
N LYS A 555 -0.77 18.35 3.90
CA LYS A 555 -1.41 19.07 5.01
C LYS A 555 -2.49 18.23 5.69
N LYS A 556 -3.34 17.54 4.92
CA LYS A 556 -4.42 16.70 5.45
C LYS A 556 -3.88 15.54 6.28
N ILE A 557 -2.79 14.90 5.83
CA ILE A 557 -2.11 13.84 6.56
C ILE A 557 -1.50 14.39 7.87
N ALA A 558 -0.72 15.48 7.77
CA ALA A 558 -0.08 16.10 8.92
C ALA A 558 -1.11 16.55 9.97
N GLN A 559 -2.19 17.17 9.53
CA GLN A 559 -3.29 17.63 10.40
C GLN A 559 -3.96 16.46 11.12
N LYS A 560 -4.22 15.38 10.43
CA LYS A 560 -4.91 14.22 11.02
C LYS A 560 -4.03 13.52 12.04
N ILE A 561 -2.76 13.29 11.72
CA ILE A 561 -1.80 12.69 12.66
C ILE A 561 -1.64 13.58 13.90
N TYR A 562 -1.60 14.91 13.72
CA TYR A 562 -1.54 15.86 14.83
C TYR A 562 -2.80 15.80 15.70
N THR A 563 -3.98 15.69 15.09
CA THR A 563 -5.26 15.60 15.82
C THR A 563 -5.38 14.30 16.61
N ASP A 564 -4.87 13.20 16.06
CA ASP A 564 -4.91 11.89 16.72
C ASP A 564 -3.84 11.73 17.82
N ALA A 565 -2.79 12.55 17.80
CA ALA A 565 -1.73 12.59 18.82
C ALA A 565 -1.45 14.03 19.30
N PRO A 566 -2.42 14.69 19.97
CA PRO A 566 -2.28 16.08 20.38
C PRO A 566 -1.16 16.24 21.41
N THR A 567 -0.39 17.31 21.31
CA THR A 567 0.58 17.69 22.34
C THR A 567 -0.12 18.18 23.60
N VAL A 568 0.54 18.13 24.75
CA VAL A 568 0.00 18.60 26.06
C VAL A 568 -0.54 20.03 25.95
N ALA A 569 0.14 20.94 25.25
CA ALA A 569 -0.32 22.32 25.02
C ALA A 569 -1.63 22.39 24.19
N SER A 570 -1.87 21.43 23.30
CA SER A 570 -3.13 21.32 22.54
C SER A 570 -4.26 20.76 23.42
N ILE A 571 -3.92 19.88 24.36
CA ILE A 571 -4.86 19.34 25.36
C ILE A 571 -5.31 20.45 26.30
N GLU A 572 -4.41 21.34 26.72
CA GLU A 572 -4.78 22.51 27.56
C GLU A 572 -5.71 23.49 26.84
N LYS A 573 -5.50 23.73 25.52
CA LYS A 573 -6.42 24.56 24.71
C LYS A 573 -7.77 23.86 24.47
N LEU A 574 -7.79 22.54 24.34
CA LEU A 574 -9.02 21.74 24.26
C LEU A 574 -9.77 21.72 25.59
N ASN A 575 -9.08 21.67 26.72
CA ASN A 575 -9.68 21.74 28.05
C ASN A 575 -10.42 23.05 28.33
N LEU A 576 -10.03 24.18 27.71
CA LEU A 576 -10.78 25.44 27.80
C LEU A 576 -12.12 25.37 27.00
N LYS A 577 -12.17 24.62 25.91
CA LYS A 577 -13.42 24.33 25.18
C LYS A 577 -14.23 23.20 25.85
N SER A 578 -13.56 22.22 26.49
CA SER A 578 -14.23 21.10 27.14
C SER A 578 -15.03 21.55 28.38
N LYS A 579 -14.60 22.55 29.12
CA LYS A 579 -15.37 23.08 30.24
C LYS A 579 -16.76 23.62 29.85
N SER A 580 -16.92 24.13 28.62
CA SER A 580 -18.23 24.53 28.11
C SER A 580 -19.06 23.32 27.63
N VAL A 581 -18.40 22.29 27.13
CA VAL A 581 -19.04 21.03 26.71
C VAL A 581 -19.40 20.18 27.93
N GLU A 582 -18.52 20.11 28.95
CA GLU A 582 -18.80 19.44 30.22
C GLU A 582 -19.96 20.10 30.98
N ARG A 583 -20.06 21.44 31.02
CA ARG A 583 -21.24 22.13 31.57
C ARG A 583 -22.51 21.79 30.80
N ALA A 584 -22.47 21.78 29.47
CA ALA A 584 -23.60 21.38 28.66
C ALA A 584 -24.00 19.91 28.88
N HIS A 585 -23.03 18.99 29.07
CA HIS A 585 -23.27 17.60 29.42
C HIS A 585 -23.82 17.46 30.86
N GLN A 586 -23.33 18.24 31.79
CA GLN A 586 -23.83 18.25 33.18
C GLN A 586 -25.27 18.76 33.25
N ASP A 587 -25.61 19.81 32.49
CA ASP A 587 -26.99 20.27 32.31
C ASP A 587 -27.90 19.19 31.72
N TYR A 588 -27.42 18.37 30.77
CA TYR A 588 -28.17 17.23 30.23
C TYR A 588 -28.35 16.09 31.23
N TYR A 589 -27.32 15.80 32.04
CA TYR A 589 -27.38 14.80 33.11
C TYR A 589 -28.38 15.21 34.19
N GLU A 590 -28.41 16.48 34.62
CA GLU A 590 -29.37 17.01 35.57
C GLU A 590 -30.79 16.98 35.01
N ILE A 591 -30.98 17.30 33.74
CA ILE A 591 -32.27 17.15 33.05
C ILE A 591 -32.73 15.70 33.04
N ALA A 592 -31.84 14.74 32.76
CA ALA A 592 -32.17 13.31 32.75
C ALA A 592 -32.52 12.76 34.13
N GLN A 593 -31.83 13.22 35.19
CA GLN A 593 -32.07 12.76 36.56
C GLN A 593 -33.34 13.37 37.19
N ASN A 594 -33.68 14.62 36.85
CA ASN A 594 -34.77 15.37 37.49
C ASN A 594 -36.13 15.21 36.79
N HIS A 595 -36.20 14.56 35.63
CA HIS A 595 -37.44 14.52 34.81
C HIS A 595 -37.97 13.12 34.55
N LYS A 596 -37.97 12.23 35.55
CA LYS A 596 -38.45 10.83 35.39
C LYS A 596 -39.90 10.68 34.93
N SER A 597 -40.72 11.71 35.10
CA SER A 597 -42.18 11.65 34.77
C SER A 597 -42.71 12.92 34.07
N ILE A 598 -41.83 13.85 33.70
CA ILE A 598 -42.22 15.12 33.05
C ILE A 598 -41.34 15.33 31.81
N MET A 599 -41.95 15.58 30.65
CA MET A 599 -41.25 15.80 29.39
C MET A 599 -40.30 16.99 29.44
N PRO A 600 -39.01 16.82 29.24
CA PRO A 600 -38.02 17.92 29.17
C PRO A 600 -38.13 18.73 27.87
N ASN A 601 -37.46 19.88 27.83
CA ASN A 601 -37.31 20.63 26.60
C ASN A 601 -36.12 20.08 25.80
N LEU A 602 -36.41 19.43 24.67
CA LEU A 602 -35.40 18.82 23.81
C LEU A 602 -35.04 19.71 22.61
N LYS A 603 -35.72 20.83 22.38
CA LYS A 603 -35.43 21.70 21.23
C LYS A 603 -34.04 22.27 21.30
N GLY A 604 -33.29 22.17 20.20
CA GLY A 604 -31.89 22.59 20.11
C GLY A 604 -30.87 21.53 20.51
N MET A 605 -31.30 20.42 21.08
CA MET A 605 -30.45 19.29 21.50
C MET A 605 -30.08 18.41 20.29
N PRO A 606 -28.86 17.84 20.22
CA PRO A 606 -28.55 16.80 19.26
C PRO A 606 -29.51 15.62 19.37
N ALA A 607 -29.94 15.05 18.25
CA ALA A 607 -30.93 13.98 18.24
C ALA A 607 -30.49 12.75 19.06
N MET A 608 -29.20 12.41 19.02
CA MET A 608 -28.66 11.27 19.79
C MET A 608 -28.77 11.48 21.29
N ASP A 609 -28.50 12.69 21.79
CA ASP A 609 -28.60 13.01 23.22
C ASP A 609 -30.06 13.02 23.68
N ALA A 610 -30.96 13.50 22.83
CA ALA A 610 -32.39 13.48 23.09
C ALA A 610 -32.95 12.04 23.19
N ILE A 611 -32.48 11.11 22.37
CA ILE A 611 -32.86 9.68 22.44
C ILE A 611 -32.48 9.12 23.82
N VAL A 612 -31.21 9.29 24.22
CA VAL A 612 -30.71 8.73 25.48
C VAL A 612 -31.52 9.24 26.68
N ILE A 613 -31.86 10.52 26.70
CA ILE A 613 -32.69 11.10 27.76
C ILE A 613 -34.09 10.46 27.81
N LEU A 614 -34.73 10.34 26.65
CA LEU A 614 -36.11 9.80 26.57
C LEU A 614 -36.15 8.30 26.83
N GLU A 615 -35.22 7.52 26.35
CA GLU A 615 -35.11 6.08 26.61
C GLU A 615 -34.81 5.80 28.08
N ASN A 616 -33.98 6.61 28.73
CA ASN A 616 -33.72 6.55 30.18
C ASN A 616 -34.99 6.92 31.02
N MET A 617 -35.91 7.67 30.42
CA MET A 617 -37.23 7.92 31.00
C MET A 617 -38.24 6.77 30.73
N GLY A 618 -37.83 5.72 30.03
CA GLY A 618 -38.67 4.58 29.66
C GLY A 618 -39.67 4.86 28.53
N LEU A 619 -39.42 5.87 27.69
CA LEU A 619 -40.28 6.29 26.59
C LEU A 619 -39.85 5.65 25.26
N ASN A 620 -40.84 5.31 24.42
CA ASN A 620 -40.55 4.87 23.05
C ASN A 620 -40.30 6.06 22.13
N VAL A 621 -39.07 6.12 21.55
CA VAL A 621 -38.61 7.26 20.77
C VAL A 621 -38.61 6.94 19.28
N THR A 622 -39.30 7.75 18.49
CA THR A 622 -39.18 7.71 17.02
C THR A 622 -38.64 9.03 16.50
N ILE A 623 -37.55 8.95 15.70
CA ILE A 623 -36.90 10.11 15.10
C ILE A 623 -37.27 10.23 13.62
N ILE A 624 -37.65 11.45 13.22
CA ILE A 624 -37.88 11.82 11.82
C ILE A 624 -36.85 12.89 11.43
N GLY A 625 -35.82 12.52 10.66
CA GLY A 625 -34.76 13.40 10.22
C GLY A 625 -33.40 13.16 10.92
N ARG A 626 -32.45 14.10 10.77
CA ARG A 626 -31.07 14.02 11.30
C ARG A 626 -30.64 15.38 11.84
N GLY A 627 -29.70 15.37 12.82
CA GLY A 627 -29.07 16.59 13.38
C GLY A 627 -29.68 17.00 14.72
N ILE A 628 -30.19 18.22 14.86
CA ILE A 628 -30.73 18.77 16.10
C ILE A 628 -32.26 18.72 16.13
N VAL A 629 -32.82 18.51 17.34
CA VAL A 629 -34.29 18.46 17.56
C VAL A 629 -34.91 19.84 17.30
N ARG A 630 -35.76 19.93 16.30
CA ARG A 630 -36.51 21.17 15.97
C ARG A 630 -37.90 21.14 16.58
N LYS A 631 -38.52 19.96 16.67
CA LYS A 631 -39.87 19.78 17.21
C LYS A 631 -39.93 18.47 18.02
N GLN A 632 -40.74 18.45 19.06
CA GLN A 632 -41.07 17.26 19.84
C GLN A 632 -42.61 17.10 19.88
N SER A 633 -43.09 15.85 19.84
CA SER A 633 -44.50 15.53 19.81
C SER A 633 -45.20 15.83 21.13
N VAL A 634 -44.56 15.51 22.26
CA VAL A 634 -45.06 15.79 23.60
C VAL A 634 -44.49 17.12 24.07
N LYS A 635 -45.34 18.02 24.59
CA LYS A 635 -44.91 19.36 25.01
C LYS A 635 -44.10 19.30 26.31
N ARG A 636 -43.13 20.21 26.44
CA ARG A 636 -42.37 20.43 27.68
C ARG A 636 -43.32 20.58 28.89
N GLY A 637 -42.98 19.92 30.01
CA GLY A 637 -43.74 20.00 31.25
C GLY A 637 -44.94 19.06 31.32
N GLN A 638 -45.28 18.33 30.26
CA GLN A 638 -46.36 17.37 30.24
C GLN A 638 -45.95 16.08 30.96
N LYS A 639 -46.84 15.50 31.79
CA LYS A 639 -46.61 14.21 32.44
C LYS A 639 -46.52 13.10 31.37
N VAL A 640 -45.52 12.24 31.49
CA VAL A 640 -45.31 11.07 30.62
C VAL A 640 -45.25 9.81 31.48
N THR A 641 -45.73 8.70 30.94
CA THR A 641 -45.63 7.37 31.54
C THR A 641 -44.81 6.45 30.68
N PRO A 642 -44.15 5.42 31.23
CA PRO A 642 -43.53 4.38 30.43
C PRO A 642 -44.54 3.83 29.44
N GLN A 643 -44.30 3.90 28.13
CA GLN A 643 -45.18 3.59 26.98
C GLN A 643 -45.80 4.83 26.29
N THR A 644 -45.48 6.06 26.68
CA THR A 644 -45.96 7.26 25.96
C THR A 644 -45.19 7.45 24.65
#